data_9af80db16cefa1e5f88d42d5ed7b2a4d
#
_entry.id   9af80db16cefa1e5f88d42d5ed7b2a4d
#
_cell.length_a   1.000
_cell.length_b   1.000
_cell.length_c   1.000
_cell.angle_alpha   90.00
_cell.angle_beta   90.00
_cell.angle_gamma   90.00
#
_symmetry.space_group_name_H-M   'P 1'
#
loop_
_entity.id
_entity.type
_entity.pdbx_description
1 polymer ?
#
loop_
_entity_poly.entity_id
_entity_poly.type
_entity_poly.pdbx_seq_one_letter_code
_entity_poly.pdbx_strand_id
1 'polypeptide(L)'
;VRRIGEFTVERRLGAGGMGVVYLARSAGGRRVALKAIRPEYVDEPHFRARFRREVAAARKVSGAFTAPVVDADPDGDPPWLATQYVVGDALDARVRSGGPLPAADVVRLAGQLAEALRDIHRQGLVHRDLKPANVLLADDGVRVIDFGIARSVTQSRALTRSGAMVGTPAFMAPEQLTAAQAVSPATDVFALGGVLAYAALGRSPFEDPGAAGVEPIAVAFAVVHKEPDLTGLPVALRALVARCLIKDPARRPGLEEVLRLATRAGQGIVEADTAPPPVRARRPGRAALAALTVLAALLLPGDLPRAVPSAVLPCADGLTAIGEGRMRRCVGLLDTDASPALLRRSSSRLIAPVLERIATENRRVAAAAAEPGGRPHVSMVYLTPITEEFDGSAGMEAVRRDLEGAHFAQLRTNRKSAGPDGGAAIRLLFGQTGGTAQQRNHTVGQVRAARRAQRIVAALGLGGSTAASQDMVEELTAGGLPAFGSVLTADSWAAVPGLARVAPANADQAAAAVRHLSTGELARARVLFVQDIAPGDQYTSTLAQQFGAQTPPRRLVRAEPTLFDSSRPGPTAFRAALGDVCKAKPDVVYFAGRGTTLPQLLTFLAARPCRSHRITVMSGDDTMMVRHTNGFGARDLARALGKGGIDLLYTGLAHPGAWKVTPDAFAPDLVAPFRDGTFDDTFPHGDLEDGRAIMMHDALLTAARAVRVTPAVPNPTVTDVYRTLSRLRNQGPLPGASGWIALGSDGAPEGKAIPVLRITPDGRTTAIAVTSAEGTPQAKGAGGGN
;
A
#
# COMPACT_ATOMS: atom_id res chain seq x y z
N VAL A 1 -46.68 32.32 1.95
CA VAL A 1 -46.24 31.46 0.83
C VAL A 1 -44.86 31.96 0.40
N ARG A 2 -43.83 31.11 0.55
CA ARG A 2 -42.45 31.51 0.19
C ARG A 2 -42.30 31.50 -1.34
N ARG A 3 -41.73 32.55 -1.89
CA ARG A 3 -41.38 32.65 -3.31
C ARG A 3 -39.86 32.74 -3.48
N ILE A 4 -39.34 32.12 -4.56
CA ILE A 4 -37.97 32.24 -5.00
C ILE A 4 -38.02 32.56 -6.50
N GLY A 5 -37.55 33.76 -6.88
CA GLY A 5 -37.79 34.31 -8.19
C GLY A 5 -39.31 34.41 -8.47
N GLU A 6 -39.76 33.97 -9.64
CA GLU A 6 -41.17 33.93 -10.03
C GLU A 6 -41.92 32.71 -9.49
N PHE A 7 -41.21 31.72 -8.89
CA PHE A 7 -41.80 30.44 -8.49
C PHE A 7 -42.33 30.45 -7.05
N THR A 8 -43.49 29.88 -6.85
CA THR A 8 -44.12 29.67 -5.53
C THR A 8 -43.69 28.30 -5.00
N VAL A 9 -43.06 28.25 -3.82
CA VAL A 9 -42.60 27.01 -3.17
C VAL A 9 -43.79 26.25 -2.61
N GLU A 10 -43.95 24.99 -3.05
CA GLU A 10 -44.98 24.05 -2.53
C GLU A 10 -44.47 23.26 -1.34
N ARG A 11 -43.31 22.59 -1.51
CA ARG A 11 -42.66 21.81 -0.44
C ARG A 11 -41.19 21.62 -0.71
N ARG A 12 -40.44 21.21 0.31
CA ARG A 12 -39.03 20.79 0.19
C ARG A 12 -38.97 19.38 -0.38
N LEU A 13 -38.13 19.16 -1.42
CA LEU A 13 -37.83 17.85 -2.00
C LEU A 13 -36.58 17.24 -1.34
N GLY A 14 -35.57 18.04 -1.03
CA GLY A 14 -34.34 17.57 -0.42
C GLY A 14 -33.40 18.72 -0.01
N ALA A 15 -32.32 18.36 0.67
CA ALA A 15 -31.20 19.27 0.93
C ALA A 15 -29.89 18.52 0.71
N GLY A 16 -28.95 19.20 0.08
CA GLY A 16 -27.58 18.71 -0.11
C GLY A 16 -26.55 19.73 0.40
N GLY A 17 -25.28 19.37 0.24
CA GLY A 17 -24.18 20.22 0.69
C GLY A 17 -24.22 21.66 0.15
N MET A 18 -24.71 21.86 -1.09
CA MET A 18 -24.66 23.17 -1.79
C MET A 18 -25.95 23.97 -1.77
N GLY A 19 -27.07 23.33 -1.40
CA GLY A 19 -28.35 24.03 -1.48
C GLY A 19 -29.54 23.20 -1.02
N VAL A 20 -30.72 23.81 -1.10
CA VAL A 20 -31.99 23.16 -0.80
C VAL A 20 -32.82 23.10 -2.09
N VAL A 21 -33.38 21.89 -2.37
CA VAL A 21 -34.25 21.68 -3.53
C VAL A 21 -35.70 21.72 -3.10
N TYR A 22 -36.48 22.50 -3.78
CA TYR A 22 -37.92 22.67 -3.54
C TYR A 22 -38.74 22.24 -4.76
N LEU A 23 -39.89 21.60 -4.52
CA LEU A 23 -40.95 21.56 -5.49
C LEU A 23 -41.57 22.96 -5.50
N ALA A 24 -41.60 23.58 -6.65
CA ALA A 24 -42.16 24.93 -6.82
C ALA A 24 -43.02 24.98 -8.09
N ARG A 25 -43.87 26.00 -8.17
CA ARG A 25 -44.83 26.20 -9.26
C ARG A 25 -44.67 27.58 -9.85
N SER A 26 -44.62 27.67 -11.19
CA SER A 26 -44.70 28.96 -11.91
C SER A 26 -46.11 29.55 -11.83
N ALA A 27 -46.26 30.84 -12.20
CA ALA A 27 -47.55 31.49 -12.28
C ALA A 27 -48.52 30.77 -13.24
N GLY A 28 -48.03 30.13 -14.31
CA GLY A 28 -48.82 29.32 -15.24
C GLY A 28 -49.11 27.90 -14.77
N GLY A 29 -48.78 27.56 -13.51
CA GLY A 29 -49.06 26.22 -12.92
C GLY A 29 -48.03 25.13 -13.21
N ARG A 30 -46.94 25.40 -13.96
CA ARG A 30 -45.88 24.42 -14.24
C ARG A 30 -45.08 24.09 -12.99
N ARG A 31 -44.94 22.80 -12.68
CA ARG A 31 -44.09 22.33 -11.58
C ARG A 31 -42.63 22.26 -12.00
N VAL A 32 -41.76 22.69 -11.11
CA VAL A 32 -40.30 22.68 -11.28
C VAL A 32 -39.62 22.15 -10.01
N ALA A 33 -38.44 21.55 -10.17
CA ALA A 33 -37.51 21.31 -9.08
C ALA A 33 -36.56 22.52 -9.00
N LEU A 34 -36.72 23.35 -7.96
CA LEU A 34 -35.98 24.58 -7.79
C LEU A 34 -34.90 24.40 -6.73
N LYS A 35 -33.65 24.52 -7.13
CA LYS A 35 -32.46 24.43 -6.27
C LYS A 35 -31.98 25.84 -5.90
N ALA A 36 -32.13 26.20 -4.63
CA ALA A 36 -31.61 27.45 -4.07
C ALA A 36 -30.22 27.19 -3.45
N ILE A 37 -29.24 27.98 -3.87
CA ILE A 37 -27.85 27.84 -3.39
C ILE A 37 -27.73 28.45 -1.99
N ARG A 38 -26.94 27.87 -1.13
CA ARG A 38 -26.70 28.35 0.23
C ARG A 38 -25.82 29.61 0.24
N PRO A 39 -26.07 30.56 1.17
CA PRO A 39 -25.30 31.81 1.26
C PRO A 39 -23.77 31.57 1.39
N GLU A 40 -23.35 30.51 2.11
CA GLU A 40 -21.93 30.22 2.37
C GLU A 40 -21.11 30.00 1.09
N TYR A 41 -21.76 29.69 -0.03
CA TYR A 41 -21.08 29.50 -1.33
C TYR A 41 -21.11 30.77 -2.18
N VAL A 42 -22.06 31.66 -1.92
CA VAL A 42 -22.24 32.89 -2.70
C VAL A 42 -21.12 33.90 -2.44
N ASP A 43 -20.55 33.87 -1.21
CA ASP A 43 -19.46 34.75 -0.78
C ASP A 43 -18.08 34.31 -1.30
N GLU A 44 -17.99 33.21 -2.03
CA GLU A 44 -16.72 32.79 -2.62
C GLU A 44 -16.35 33.65 -3.86
N PRO A 45 -15.09 34.10 -3.94
CA PRO A 45 -14.61 34.81 -5.12
C PRO A 45 -14.86 33.98 -6.38
N HIS A 46 -15.44 34.62 -7.40
CA HIS A 46 -15.74 34.00 -8.71
C HIS A 46 -16.86 32.94 -8.74
N PHE A 47 -17.56 32.65 -7.63
CA PHE A 47 -18.67 31.69 -7.63
C PHE A 47 -19.76 32.06 -8.66
N ARG A 48 -20.32 33.26 -8.57
CA ARG A 48 -21.38 33.69 -9.47
C ARG A 48 -20.99 33.67 -10.94
N ALA A 49 -19.76 34.06 -11.28
CA ALA A 49 -19.26 34.03 -12.65
C ALA A 49 -19.14 32.61 -13.20
N ARG A 50 -18.73 31.64 -12.38
CA ARG A 50 -18.68 30.19 -12.76
C ARG A 50 -20.08 29.62 -12.85
N PHE A 51 -20.92 29.84 -11.84
CA PHE A 51 -22.31 29.38 -11.81
C PHE A 51 -23.08 29.87 -13.04
N ARG A 52 -22.92 31.16 -13.43
CA ARG A 52 -23.52 31.74 -14.65
C ARG A 52 -23.07 31.00 -15.92
N ARG A 53 -21.80 30.69 -16.06
CA ARG A 53 -21.27 29.92 -17.22
C ARG A 53 -21.83 28.50 -17.29
N GLU A 54 -21.88 27.82 -16.16
CA GLU A 54 -22.39 26.44 -16.07
C GLU A 54 -23.90 26.39 -16.32
N VAL A 55 -24.67 27.32 -15.78
CA VAL A 55 -26.10 27.47 -16.08
C VAL A 55 -26.33 27.75 -17.57
N ALA A 56 -25.54 28.62 -18.20
CA ALA A 56 -25.63 28.90 -19.64
C ALA A 56 -25.34 27.67 -20.49
N ALA A 57 -24.42 26.79 -20.08
CA ALA A 57 -24.16 25.54 -20.76
C ALA A 57 -25.26 24.48 -20.48
N ALA A 58 -25.75 24.40 -19.25
CA ALA A 58 -26.82 23.46 -18.88
C ALA A 58 -28.16 23.77 -19.59
N ARG A 59 -28.46 25.02 -19.85
CA ARG A 59 -29.64 25.43 -20.67
C ARG A 59 -29.61 24.85 -22.09
N LYS A 60 -28.43 24.49 -22.64
CA LYS A 60 -28.27 23.89 -23.96
C LYS A 60 -28.43 22.39 -23.97
N VAL A 61 -28.44 21.76 -22.78
CA VAL A 61 -28.65 20.31 -22.67
C VAL A 61 -30.15 20.01 -22.83
N SER A 62 -30.52 19.35 -23.91
CA SER A 62 -31.92 18.99 -24.25
C SER A 62 -31.99 17.52 -24.73
N GLY A 63 -31.49 16.59 -23.87
CA GLY A 63 -31.53 15.15 -24.16
C GLY A 63 -32.82 14.48 -23.67
N ALA A 64 -33.23 13.39 -24.31
CA ALA A 64 -34.39 12.60 -23.93
C ALA A 64 -34.30 12.07 -22.50
N PHE A 65 -33.08 11.83 -21.99
CA PHE A 65 -32.80 11.22 -20.69
C PHE A 65 -32.21 12.22 -19.68
N THR A 66 -32.41 13.53 -19.89
CA THR A 66 -31.97 14.60 -18.98
C THR A 66 -33.15 15.45 -18.54
N ALA A 67 -33.11 16.05 -17.33
CA ALA A 67 -34.08 17.03 -16.89
C ALA A 67 -33.67 18.42 -17.37
N PRO A 68 -34.37 19.07 -18.34
CA PRO A 68 -33.95 20.33 -18.90
C PRO A 68 -34.08 21.48 -17.87
N VAL A 69 -33.20 22.48 -17.99
CA VAL A 69 -33.29 23.73 -17.24
C VAL A 69 -34.48 24.53 -17.77
N VAL A 70 -35.38 24.88 -16.86
CA VAL A 70 -36.57 25.70 -17.17
C VAL A 70 -36.23 27.17 -17.05
N ASP A 71 -35.58 27.52 -15.93
CA ASP A 71 -35.12 28.88 -15.67
C ASP A 71 -34.03 28.91 -14.59
N ALA A 72 -33.31 30.04 -14.47
CA ALA A 72 -32.29 30.23 -13.46
C ALA A 72 -31.95 31.70 -13.30
N ASP A 73 -31.63 32.07 -12.08
CA ASP A 73 -31.09 33.40 -11.74
C ASP A 73 -29.76 33.24 -10.97
N PRO A 74 -28.62 33.27 -11.66
CA PRO A 74 -27.29 33.19 -11.04
C PRO A 74 -26.94 34.42 -10.20
N ASP A 75 -27.61 35.53 -10.43
CA ASP A 75 -27.37 36.83 -9.76
C ASP A 75 -28.37 37.11 -8.65
N GLY A 76 -29.42 36.30 -8.53
CA GLY A 76 -30.43 36.38 -7.49
C GLY A 76 -29.87 36.22 -6.07
N ASP A 77 -30.70 36.54 -5.07
CA ASP A 77 -30.37 36.36 -3.66
C ASP A 77 -31.48 35.54 -2.96
N PRO A 78 -31.24 34.25 -2.69
CA PRO A 78 -30.09 33.44 -3.11
C PRO A 78 -30.09 33.13 -4.61
N PRO A 79 -28.92 32.80 -5.23
CA PRO A 79 -28.88 32.26 -6.59
C PRO A 79 -29.65 30.95 -6.68
N TRP A 80 -30.34 30.73 -7.80
CA TRP A 80 -31.18 29.55 -7.96
C TRP A 80 -31.20 29.01 -9.41
N LEU A 81 -31.54 27.72 -9.52
CA LEU A 81 -31.75 27.02 -10.79
C LEU A 81 -33.03 26.21 -10.68
N ALA A 82 -33.91 26.32 -11.67
CA ALA A 82 -35.14 25.55 -11.81
C ALA A 82 -35.01 24.56 -12.99
N THR A 83 -35.24 23.29 -12.76
CA THR A 83 -35.31 22.23 -13.77
C THR A 83 -36.73 21.67 -13.86
N GLN A 84 -37.05 21.00 -14.95
CA GLN A 84 -38.32 20.31 -15.07
C GLN A 84 -38.50 19.33 -13.90
N TYR A 85 -39.66 19.40 -13.23
CA TYR A 85 -39.99 18.39 -12.22
C TYR A 85 -40.35 17.07 -12.91
N VAL A 86 -39.61 16.02 -12.60
CA VAL A 86 -39.80 14.66 -13.11
C VAL A 86 -40.56 13.84 -12.06
N VAL A 87 -41.64 13.20 -12.48
CA VAL A 87 -42.38 12.23 -11.67
C VAL A 87 -41.69 10.87 -11.82
N GLY A 88 -41.25 10.28 -10.75
CA GLY A 88 -40.51 9.00 -10.73
C GLY A 88 -39.69 8.83 -9.47
N ASP A 89 -39.37 7.62 -9.13
CA ASP A 89 -38.55 7.30 -7.98
C ASP A 89 -37.05 7.42 -8.34
N ALA A 90 -36.26 7.87 -7.38
CA ALA A 90 -34.81 7.80 -7.54
C ALA A 90 -34.32 6.33 -7.54
N LEU A 91 -33.35 6.03 -8.36
CA LEU A 91 -32.79 4.66 -8.49
C LEU A 91 -32.34 4.07 -7.15
N ASP A 92 -31.78 4.89 -6.26
CA ASP A 92 -31.39 4.44 -4.92
C ASP A 92 -32.62 4.10 -4.04
N ALA A 93 -33.70 4.85 -4.12
CA ALA A 93 -34.94 4.57 -3.43
C ALA A 93 -35.59 3.28 -3.96
N ARG A 94 -35.64 3.10 -5.29
CA ARG A 94 -36.16 1.90 -5.94
C ARG A 94 -35.39 0.64 -5.57
N VAL A 95 -34.05 0.72 -5.57
CA VAL A 95 -33.19 -0.43 -5.20
C VAL A 95 -33.29 -0.75 -3.71
N ARG A 96 -33.37 0.25 -2.83
CA ARG A 96 -33.55 0.02 -1.39
C ARG A 96 -34.92 -0.65 -1.06
N SER A 97 -35.96 -0.24 -1.75
CA SER A 97 -37.32 -0.76 -1.46
C SER A 97 -37.65 -2.10 -2.14
N GLY A 98 -37.11 -2.30 -3.36
CA GLY A 98 -37.48 -3.45 -4.20
C GLY A 98 -36.32 -4.39 -4.54
N GLY A 99 -35.13 -4.17 -3.94
CA GLY A 99 -33.90 -4.94 -4.25
C GLY A 99 -33.27 -4.60 -5.59
N PRO A 100 -32.22 -5.34 -5.98
CA PRO A 100 -31.51 -5.17 -7.24
C PRO A 100 -32.42 -5.26 -8.47
N LEU A 101 -32.07 -4.54 -9.51
CA LEU A 101 -32.80 -4.58 -10.78
C LEU A 101 -32.46 -5.84 -11.58
N PRO A 102 -33.42 -6.39 -12.35
CA PRO A 102 -33.16 -7.45 -13.32
C PRO A 102 -32.08 -7.06 -14.32
N ALA A 103 -31.28 -8.03 -14.79
CA ALA A 103 -30.16 -7.78 -15.70
C ALA A 103 -30.56 -7.04 -16.98
N ALA A 104 -31.71 -7.36 -17.56
CA ALA A 104 -32.24 -6.68 -18.74
C ALA A 104 -32.53 -5.18 -18.51
N ASP A 105 -33.04 -4.86 -17.30
CA ASP A 105 -33.30 -3.48 -16.90
C ASP A 105 -31.99 -2.70 -16.67
N VAL A 106 -30.96 -3.34 -16.12
CA VAL A 106 -29.62 -2.74 -15.95
C VAL A 106 -28.97 -2.47 -17.31
N VAL A 107 -29.15 -3.34 -18.31
CA VAL A 107 -28.67 -3.09 -19.67
C VAL A 107 -29.38 -1.89 -20.31
N ARG A 108 -30.70 -1.81 -20.17
CA ARG A 108 -31.48 -0.67 -20.66
C ARG A 108 -31.06 0.63 -19.96
N LEU A 109 -30.87 0.58 -18.64
CA LEU A 109 -30.34 1.69 -17.85
C LEU A 109 -28.95 2.15 -18.37
N ALA A 110 -28.06 1.21 -18.68
CA ALA A 110 -26.73 1.51 -19.22
C ALA A 110 -26.80 2.30 -20.54
N GLY A 111 -27.67 1.89 -21.46
CA GLY A 111 -27.90 2.59 -22.71
C GLY A 111 -28.42 4.00 -22.51
N GLN A 112 -29.47 4.16 -21.74
CA GLN A 112 -30.11 5.45 -21.48
C GLN A 112 -29.19 6.45 -20.73
N LEU A 113 -28.43 5.96 -19.75
CA LEU A 113 -27.44 6.80 -19.05
C LEU A 113 -26.26 7.19 -19.96
N ALA A 114 -25.79 6.28 -20.83
CA ALA A 114 -24.75 6.61 -21.78
C ALA A 114 -25.19 7.67 -22.79
N GLU A 115 -26.45 7.62 -23.25
CA GLU A 115 -27.03 8.67 -24.09
C GLU A 115 -27.18 10.01 -23.35
N ALA A 116 -27.68 9.99 -22.11
CA ALA A 116 -27.77 11.19 -21.28
C ALA A 116 -26.40 11.88 -21.11
N LEU A 117 -25.37 11.09 -20.76
CA LEU A 117 -24.01 11.60 -20.60
C LEU A 117 -23.44 12.12 -21.91
N ARG A 118 -23.72 11.47 -23.05
CA ARG A 118 -23.29 11.92 -24.36
C ARG A 118 -23.86 13.31 -24.68
N ASP A 119 -25.13 13.55 -24.40
CA ASP A 119 -25.76 14.84 -24.63
C ASP A 119 -25.21 15.94 -23.73
N ILE A 120 -24.88 15.61 -22.48
CA ILE A 120 -24.21 16.50 -21.53
C ILE A 120 -22.80 16.86 -22.02
N HIS A 121 -22.00 15.84 -22.41
CA HIS A 121 -20.62 16.03 -22.85
C HIS A 121 -20.52 16.82 -24.18
N ARG A 122 -21.48 16.68 -25.09
CA ARG A 122 -21.55 17.48 -26.32
C ARG A 122 -21.67 18.99 -26.08
N GLN A 123 -22.20 19.38 -24.93
CA GLN A 123 -22.27 20.80 -24.51
C GLN A 123 -21.04 21.27 -23.73
N GLY A 124 -19.96 20.45 -23.70
CA GLY A 124 -18.73 20.76 -22.97
C GLY A 124 -18.86 20.65 -21.45
N LEU A 125 -19.94 20.02 -20.97
CA LEU A 125 -20.17 19.78 -19.53
C LEU A 125 -19.72 18.37 -19.13
N VAL A 126 -19.29 18.24 -17.88
CA VAL A 126 -19.09 16.96 -17.19
C VAL A 126 -20.04 16.93 -16.00
N HIS A 127 -20.75 15.83 -15.78
CA HIS A 127 -21.77 15.73 -14.73
C HIS A 127 -21.17 15.80 -13.30
N ARG A 128 -20.06 15.12 -13.07
CA ARG A 128 -19.23 15.14 -11.83
C ARG A 128 -19.88 14.61 -10.55
N ASP A 129 -21.20 14.34 -10.54
CA ASP A 129 -21.95 13.83 -9.39
C ASP A 129 -23.00 12.79 -9.81
N LEU A 130 -22.70 11.98 -10.82
CA LEU A 130 -23.59 10.87 -11.21
C LEU A 130 -23.61 9.82 -10.10
N LYS A 131 -24.79 9.58 -9.55
CA LYS A 131 -25.04 8.60 -8.49
C LYS A 131 -26.49 8.13 -8.53
N PRO A 132 -26.88 7.03 -7.89
CA PRO A 132 -28.25 6.51 -7.93
C PRO A 132 -29.32 7.52 -7.49
N ALA A 133 -29.03 8.40 -6.53
CA ALA A 133 -29.95 9.45 -6.11
C ALA A 133 -30.21 10.55 -7.17
N ASN A 134 -29.33 10.66 -8.17
CA ASN A 134 -29.44 11.63 -9.26
C ASN A 134 -29.96 11.00 -10.58
N VAL A 135 -30.47 9.77 -10.52
CA VAL A 135 -31.10 9.05 -11.63
C VAL A 135 -32.55 8.77 -11.24
N LEU A 136 -33.50 9.44 -11.88
CA LEU A 136 -34.93 9.21 -11.68
C LEU A 136 -35.45 8.20 -12.69
N LEU A 137 -36.25 7.26 -12.22
CA LEU A 137 -36.93 6.26 -13.04
C LEU A 137 -38.34 6.75 -13.35
N ALA A 138 -38.56 7.32 -14.53
CA ALA A 138 -39.85 7.77 -15.00
C ALA A 138 -40.46 6.71 -15.93
N ASP A 139 -41.80 6.81 -16.19
CA ASP A 139 -42.52 5.85 -17.03
C ASP A 139 -41.98 5.72 -18.46
N ASP A 140 -41.40 6.80 -19.00
CA ASP A 140 -40.84 6.89 -20.35
C ASP A 140 -39.31 6.75 -20.41
N GLY A 141 -38.69 6.31 -19.33
CA GLY A 141 -37.25 6.09 -19.22
C GLY A 141 -36.58 6.87 -18.10
N VAL A 142 -35.26 6.83 -18.04
CA VAL A 142 -34.53 7.52 -16.97
C VAL A 142 -34.43 9.04 -17.20
N ARG A 143 -34.25 9.78 -16.13
CA ARG A 143 -33.88 11.20 -16.19
C ARG A 143 -32.71 11.47 -15.25
N VAL A 144 -31.61 11.91 -15.84
CA VAL A 144 -30.45 12.39 -15.09
C VAL A 144 -30.72 13.80 -14.62
N ILE A 145 -30.58 14.03 -13.33
CA ILE A 145 -30.81 15.30 -12.66
C ILE A 145 -29.55 15.83 -11.99
N ASP A 146 -29.54 17.10 -11.59
CA ASP A 146 -28.49 17.72 -10.79
C ASP A 146 -27.10 17.62 -11.44
N PHE A 147 -26.96 18.07 -12.71
CA PHE A 147 -25.64 18.31 -13.29
C PHE A 147 -24.80 19.09 -12.30
N GLY A 148 -23.55 18.67 -12.07
CA GLY A 148 -22.66 19.24 -11.04
C GLY A 148 -22.29 20.72 -11.22
N ILE A 149 -23.29 21.56 -11.65
CA ILE A 149 -23.20 22.98 -11.98
C ILE A 149 -22.54 23.82 -10.87
N ALA A 150 -22.61 23.38 -9.62
CA ALA A 150 -21.99 24.09 -8.49
C ALA A 150 -20.74 23.38 -7.94
N ARG A 151 -20.37 22.18 -8.42
CA ARG A 151 -19.25 21.41 -7.89
C ARG A 151 -17.88 21.81 -8.41
N SER A 152 -17.79 22.50 -9.54
CA SER A 152 -16.52 23.10 -9.98
C SER A 152 -15.94 24.09 -8.99
N VAL A 153 -16.79 24.64 -8.11
CA VAL A 153 -16.42 25.56 -7.03
C VAL A 153 -15.76 24.85 -5.85
N THR A 154 -16.18 23.61 -5.56
CA THR A 154 -15.76 22.86 -4.36
C THR A 154 -14.66 21.85 -4.62
N GLN A 155 -14.21 21.64 -5.86
CA GLN A 155 -13.07 20.74 -6.13
C GLN A 155 -11.76 21.18 -5.46
N SER A 156 -11.60 22.46 -5.14
CA SER A 156 -10.51 22.94 -4.26
C SER A 156 -10.77 22.67 -2.78
N ARG A 157 -11.99 22.21 -2.40
CA ARG A 157 -12.45 22.03 -1.02
C ARG A 157 -13.33 20.77 -0.88
N ALA A 158 -12.85 19.63 -1.40
CA ALA A 158 -13.53 18.35 -1.23
C ALA A 158 -13.68 17.95 0.26
N LEU A 159 -12.98 18.66 1.15
CA LEU A 159 -13.18 18.64 2.60
C LEU A 159 -13.60 20.03 3.08
N THR A 160 -14.77 20.12 3.70
CA THR A 160 -15.25 21.33 4.36
C THR A 160 -14.39 21.68 5.58
N ARG A 161 -14.45 22.96 6.04
CA ARG A 161 -13.83 23.43 7.29
C ARG A 161 -14.17 22.59 8.53
N SER A 162 -15.23 21.80 8.47
CA SER A 162 -15.70 20.89 9.54
C SER A 162 -15.18 19.44 9.41
N GLY A 163 -14.30 19.12 8.45
CA GLY A 163 -13.78 17.76 8.25
C GLY A 163 -14.77 16.77 7.60
N ALA A 164 -15.99 17.18 7.29
CA ALA A 164 -16.98 16.33 6.64
C ALA A 164 -16.73 16.26 5.13
N MET A 165 -16.65 15.04 4.58
CA MET A 165 -16.54 14.79 3.15
C MET A 165 -17.88 15.13 2.47
N VAL A 166 -17.88 16.10 1.55
CA VAL A 166 -19.09 16.48 0.80
C VAL A 166 -19.27 15.54 -0.39
N GLY A 167 -20.29 14.70 -0.36
CA GLY A 167 -20.69 13.82 -1.45
C GLY A 167 -20.77 12.35 -1.03
N THR A 168 -21.08 11.48 -1.99
CA THR A 168 -21.15 10.02 -1.80
C THR A 168 -19.91 9.38 -2.46
N PRO A 169 -18.85 9.09 -1.70
CA PRO A 169 -17.56 8.64 -2.25
C PRO A 169 -17.67 7.40 -3.12
N ALA A 170 -18.64 6.53 -2.84
CA ALA A 170 -18.88 5.27 -3.52
C ALA A 170 -19.05 5.36 -5.05
N PHE A 171 -19.41 6.55 -5.56
CA PHE A 171 -19.64 6.81 -6.99
C PHE A 171 -18.68 7.84 -7.58
N MET A 172 -17.78 8.41 -6.77
CA MET A 172 -16.75 9.33 -7.26
C MET A 172 -15.65 8.57 -7.99
N ALA A 173 -15.12 9.14 -9.07
CA ALA A 173 -13.96 8.58 -9.74
C ALA A 173 -12.66 8.84 -8.95
N PRO A 174 -11.63 7.98 -9.08
CA PRO A 174 -10.36 8.15 -8.36
C PRO A 174 -9.75 9.54 -8.52
N GLU A 175 -9.78 10.13 -9.72
CA GLU A 175 -9.26 11.47 -9.99
C GLU A 175 -10.02 12.59 -9.27
N GLN A 176 -11.29 12.38 -8.92
CA GLN A 176 -12.07 13.33 -8.12
C GLN A 176 -11.67 13.31 -6.63
N LEU A 177 -11.24 12.14 -6.15
CA LEU A 177 -10.83 11.93 -4.77
C LEU A 177 -9.38 12.31 -4.51
N THR A 178 -8.52 12.12 -5.51
CA THR A 178 -7.08 12.40 -5.39
C THR A 178 -6.69 13.81 -5.84
N ALA A 179 -7.58 14.54 -6.53
CA ALA A 179 -7.30 15.83 -7.16
C ALA A 179 -6.04 15.82 -8.07
N ALA A 180 -5.59 14.63 -8.45
CA ALA A 180 -4.32 14.44 -9.17
C ALA A 180 -4.43 14.74 -10.66
N GLN A 181 -5.64 14.70 -11.22
CA GLN A 181 -5.90 14.94 -12.64
C GLN A 181 -7.14 15.80 -12.83
N ALA A 182 -7.19 16.50 -13.97
CA ALA A 182 -8.38 17.28 -14.34
C ALA A 182 -9.58 16.34 -14.56
N VAL A 183 -10.73 16.71 -14.00
CA VAL A 183 -12.00 16.02 -14.24
C VAL A 183 -12.33 16.10 -15.73
N SER A 184 -12.70 14.99 -16.33
CA SER A 184 -12.95 14.84 -17.75
C SER A 184 -14.23 14.01 -18.00
N PRO A 185 -14.73 13.88 -19.21
CA PRO A 185 -15.82 12.95 -19.54
C PRO A 185 -15.62 11.52 -19.03
N ALA A 186 -14.38 11.05 -18.94
CA ALA A 186 -14.06 9.73 -18.38
C ALA A 186 -14.42 9.59 -16.89
N THR A 187 -14.52 10.69 -16.15
CA THR A 187 -14.98 10.71 -14.76
C THR A 187 -16.43 10.23 -14.63
N ASP A 188 -17.31 10.68 -15.54
CA ASP A 188 -18.71 10.28 -15.56
C ASP A 188 -18.87 8.80 -16.00
N VAL A 189 -17.96 8.30 -16.85
CA VAL A 189 -17.93 6.89 -17.23
C VAL A 189 -17.63 5.99 -16.02
N PHE A 190 -16.74 6.40 -15.13
CA PHE A 190 -16.49 5.67 -13.89
C PHE A 190 -17.75 5.65 -13.00
N ALA A 191 -18.35 6.82 -12.80
CA ALA A 191 -19.57 6.94 -12.01
C ALA A 191 -20.72 6.09 -12.61
N LEU A 192 -20.86 6.06 -13.94
CA LEU A 192 -21.80 5.18 -14.65
C LEU A 192 -21.56 3.71 -14.28
N GLY A 193 -20.31 3.23 -14.31
CA GLY A 193 -19.97 1.87 -13.89
C GLY A 193 -20.39 1.57 -12.44
N GLY A 194 -20.17 2.53 -11.54
CA GLY A 194 -20.61 2.43 -10.13
C GLY A 194 -22.15 2.36 -9.97
N VAL A 195 -22.88 3.19 -10.74
CA VAL A 195 -24.36 3.19 -10.74
C VAL A 195 -24.92 1.88 -11.27
N LEU A 196 -24.34 1.32 -12.36
CA LEU A 196 -24.78 0.03 -12.91
C LEU A 196 -24.49 -1.13 -11.96
N ALA A 197 -23.31 -1.13 -11.31
CA ALA A 197 -23.01 -2.11 -10.29
C ALA A 197 -24.00 -2.05 -9.13
N TYR A 198 -24.31 -0.85 -8.62
CA TYR A 198 -25.29 -0.64 -7.58
C TYR A 198 -26.70 -1.11 -7.98
N ALA A 199 -27.13 -0.77 -9.19
CA ALA A 199 -28.43 -1.20 -9.70
C ALA A 199 -28.57 -2.73 -9.75
N ALA A 200 -27.51 -3.44 -10.11
CA ALA A 200 -27.50 -4.89 -10.26
C ALA A 200 -27.20 -5.67 -8.97
N LEU A 201 -26.50 -5.08 -8.01
CA LEU A 201 -26.04 -5.74 -6.79
C LEU A 201 -26.77 -5.27 -5.52
N GLY A 202 -27.44 -4.13 -5.56
CA GLY A 202 -28.03 -3.47 -4.39
C GLY A 202 -27.02 -2.80 -3.46
N ARG A 203 -25.72 -2.80 -3.83
CA ARG A 203 -24.60 -2.21 -3.06
C ARG A 203 -23.56 -1.60 -3.97
N SER A 204 -22.75 -0.71 -3.44
CA SER A 204 -21.59 -0.22 -4.15
C SER A 204 -20.54 -1.33 -4.35
N PRO A 205 -19.85 -1.38 -5.50
CA PRO A 205 -18.76 -2.33 -5.72
C PRO A 205 -17.50 -2.04 -4.86
N PHE A 206 -17.51 -0.94 -4.09
CA PHE A 206 -16.41 -0.51 -3.22
C PHE A 206 -16.77 -0.56 -1.73
N GLU A 207 -17.98 -1.03 -1.39
CA GLU A 207 -18.45 -1.25 -0.01
C GLU A 207 -18.41 -2.73 0.35
N ASP A 208 -17.92 -3.05 1.55
CA ASP A 208 -17.86 -4.43 2.02
C ASP A 208 -19.28 -4.97 2.35
N PRO A 209 -19.64 -6.17 1.85
CA PRO A 209 -21.01 -6.73 1.99
C PRO A 209 -21.50 -6.97 3.43
N GLY A 210 -20.63 -6.85 4.43
CA GLY A 210 -20.95 -7.14 5.84
C GLY A 210 -20.73 -5.98 6.80
N ALA A 211 -20.29 -4.81 6.31
CA ALA A 211 -19.97 -3.69 7.18
C ALA A 211 -21.15 -2.72 7.28
N ALA A 212 -21.93 -2.82 8.35
CA ALA A 212 -22.90 -1.80 8.71
C ALA A 212 -22.14 -0.52 9.14
N GLY A 213 -22.35 0.61 8.42
CA GLY A 213 -21.79 1.90 8.79
C GLY A 213 -20.36 2.14 8.32
N VAL A 214 -20.02 1.75 7.08
CA VAL A 214 -18.68 2.05 6.50
C VAL A 214 -18.46 3.55 6.44
N GLU A 215 -17.37 4.03 7.06
CA GLU A 215 -16.99 5.43 7.03
C GLU A 215 -16.76 5.92 5.58
N PRO A 216 -17.25 7.11 5.18
CA PRO A 216 -17.10 7.62 3.81
C PRO A 216 -15.64 7.66 3.32
N ILE A 217 -14.70 7.84 4.23
CA ILE A 217 -13.26 7.82 3.96
C ILE A 217 -12.75 6.44 3.55
N ALA A 218 -13.22 5.37 4.19
CA ALA A 218 -12.84 4.01 3.82
C ALA A 218 -13.37 3.63 2.43
N VAL A 219 -14.58 4.10 2.07
CA VAL A 219 -15.14 3.94 0.73
C VAL A 219 -14.32 4.73 -0.29
N ALA A 220 -13.94 5.98 0.00
CA ALA A 220 -13.09 6.77 -0.87
C ALA A 220 -11.72 6.11 -1.12
N PHE A 221 -11.11 5.55 -0.08
CA PHE A 221 -9.90 4.77 -0.19
C PHE A 221 -10.09 3.52 -1.08
N ALA A 222 -11.19 2.79 -0.90
CA ALA A 222 -11.51 1.63 -1.72
C ALA A 222 -11.70 2.01 -3.20
N VAL A 223 -12.35 3.13 -3.49
CA VAL A 223 -12.52 3.64 -4.87
C VAL A 223 -11.16 3.93 -5.52
N VAL A 224 -10.20 4.47 -4.79
CA VAL A 224 -8.88 4.81 -5.34
C VAL A 224 -7.99 3.58 -5.46
N HIS A 225 -7.99 2.69 -4.46
CA HIS A 225 -6.94 1.68 -4.30
C HIS A 225 -7.39 0.23 -4.45
N LYS A 226 -8.70 -0.07 -4.29
CA LYS A 226 -9.21 -1.45 -4.38
C LYS A 226 -9.84 -1.72 -5.74
N GLU A 227 -9.70 -2.94 -6.24
CA GLU A 227 -10.49 -3.41 -7.39
C GLU A 227 -11.99 -3.49 -7.00
N PRO A 228 -12.92 -3.18 -7.93
CA PRO A 228 -14.34 -3.26 -7.66
C PRO A 228 -14.77 -4.71 -7.41
N ASP A 229 -15.55 -4.95 -6.35
CA ASP A 229 -16.18 -6.25 -6.14
C ASP A 229 -17.43 -6.40 -7.03
N LEU A 230 -17.25 -7.14 -8.11
CA LEU A 230 -18.30 -7.45 -9.09
C LEU A 230 -18.89 -8.85 -8.92
N THR A 231 -18.69 -9.46 -7.74
CA THR A 231 -19.27 -10.77 -7.42
C THR A 231 -20.80 -10.66 -7.37
N GLY A 232 -21.48 -11.57 -8.06
CA GLY A 232 -22.95 -11.55 -8.21
C GLY A 232 -23.45 -10.85 -9.47
N LEU A 233 -22.61 -10.08 -10.19
CA LEU A 233 -22.99 -9.54 -11.50
C LEU A 233 -23.13 -10.65 -12.54
N PRO A 234 -24.21 -10.65 -13.35
CA PRO A 234 -24.31 -11.48 -14.55
C PRO A 234 -23.08 -11.32 -15.44
N VAL A 235 -22.60 -12.43 -16.04
CA VAL A 235 -21.36 -12.45 -16.84
C VAL A 235 -21.39 -11.39 -17.94
N ALA A 236 -22.53 -11.22 -18.62
CA ALA A 236 -22.72 -10.23 -19.67
C ALA A 236 -22.53 -8.77 -19.19
N LEU A 237 -22.98 -8.42 -17.99
CA LEU A 237 -22.85 -7.09 -17.39
C LEU A 237 -21.46 -6.86 -16.80
N ARG A 238 -20.79 -7.91 -16.32
CA ARG A 238 -19.49 -7.80 -15.64
C ARG A 238 -18.42 -7.16 -16.50
N ALA A 239 -18.37 -7.54 -17.78
CA ALA A 239 -17.39 -6.98 -18.73
C ALA A 239 -17.61 -5.48 -18.97
N LEU A 240 -18.85 -5.03 -19.13
CA LEU A 240 -19.22 -3.62 -19.28
C LEU A 240 -18.81 -2.82 -18.03
N VAL A 241 -19.26 -3.28 -16.86
CA VAL A 241 -19.03 -2.57 -15.59
C VAL A 241 -17.52 -2.50 -15.25
N ALA A 242 -16.78 -3.60 -15.41
CA ALA A 242 -15.34 -3.65 -15.16
C ALA A 242 -14.57 -2.66 -16.05
N ARG A 243 -14.96 -2.53 -17.34
CA ARG A 243 -14.34 -1.57 -18.26
C ARG A 243 -14.59 -0.12 -17.84
N CYS A 244 -15.78 0.20 -17.38
CA CYS A 244 -16.10 1.55 -16.86
C CYS A 244 -15.33 1.89 -15.58
N LEU A 245 -15.11 0.90 -14.69
CA LEU A 245 -14.48 1.08 -13.38
C LEU A 245 -12.93 1.01 -13.40
N ILE A 246 -12.31 1.04 -14.57
CA ILE A 246 -10.84 1.14 -14.70
C ILE A 246 -10.35 2.41 -13.98
N LYS A 247 -9.31 2.27 -13.15
CA LYS A 247 -8.80 3.38 -12.33
C LYS A 247 -8.19 4.50 -13.15
N ASP A 248 -7.45 4.16 -14.22
CA ASP A 248 -6.87 5.11 -15.15
C ASP A 248 -7.93 5.69 -16.10
N PRO A 249 -8.24 7.02 -16.06
CA PRO A 249 -9.23 7.64 -16.91
C PRO A 249 -8.98 7.45 -18.41
N ALA A 250 -7.71 7.41 -18.83
CA ALA A 250 -7.32 7.27 -20.24
C ALA A 250 -7.63 5.87 -20.83
N ARG A 251 -7.84 4.88 -19.96
CA ARG A 251 -8.13 3.49 -20.35
C ARG A 251 -9.61 3.13 -20.28
N ARG A 252 -10.46 4.04 -19.81
CA ARG A 252 -11.93 3.83 -19.77
C ARG A 252 -12.51 3.91 -21.17
N PRO A 253 -13.59 3.18 -21.46
CA PRO A 253 -14.28 3.25 -22.74
C PRO A 253 -14.92 4.62 -22.96
N GLY A 254 -14.95 5.11 -24.19
CA GLY A 254 -15.82 6.21 -24.56
C GLY A 254 -17.29 5.80 -24.55
N LEU A 255 -18.24 6.77 -24.48
CA LEU A 255 -19.68 6.49 -24.38
C LEU A 255 -20.22 5.68 -25.57
N GLU A 256 -19.70 5.86 -26.78
CA GLU A 256 -20.07 5.05 -27.95
C GLU A 256 -19.66 3.57 -27.77
N GLU A 257 -18.55 3.31 -27.08
CA GLU A 257 -18.14 1.96 -26.77
C GLU A 257 -18.99 1.38 -25.62
N VAL A 258 -19.36 2.20 -24.64
CA VAL A 258 -20.31 1.81 -23.58
C VAL A 258 -21.64 1.35 -24.18
N LEU A 259 -22.18 2.10 -25.14
CA LEU A 259 -23.42 1.73 -25.86
C LEU A 259 -23.28 0.38 -26.59
N ARG A 260 -22.16 0.17 -27.29
CA ARG A 260 -21.89 -1.11 -27.96
C ARG A 260 -21.76 -2.27 -26.97
N LEU A 261 -21.12 -2.06 -25.84
CA LEU A 261 -20.96 -3.06 -24.77
C LEU A 261 -22.32 -3.38 -24.11
N ALA A 262 -23.17 -2.38 -23.88
CA ALA A 262 -24.51 -2.56 -23.36
C ALA A 262 -25.38 -3.38 -24.32
N THR A 263 -25.33 -3.10 -25.64
CA THR A 263 -26.05 -3.87 -26.66
C THR A 263 -25.61 -5.34 -26.68
N ARG A 264 -24.29 -5.61 -26.62
CA ARG A 264 -23.76 -6.98 -26.54
C ARG A 264 -24.19 -7.71 -25.26
N ALA A 265 -24.19 -7.00 -24.13
CA ALA A 265 -24.64 -7.54 -22.85
C ALA A 265 -26.13 -7.94 -22.93
N GLY A 266 -26.96 -7.13 -23.61
CA GLY A 266 -28.37 -7.44 -23.84
C GLY A 266 -28.58 -8.71 -24.69
N GLN A 267 -27.81 -8.88 -25.75
CA GLN A 267 -27.83 -10.09 -26.58
C GLN A 267 -27.48 -11.35 -25.77
N GLY A 268 -26.40 -11.30 -24.98
CA GLY A 268 -25.99 -12.43 -24.14
C GLY A 268 -27.01 -12.79 -23.04
N ILE A 269 -27.82 -11.84 -22.56
CA ILE A 269 -28.90 -12.09 -21.60
C ILE A 269 -30.08 -12.77 -22.29
N VAL A 270 -30.45 -12.34 -23.49
CA VAL A 270 -31.55 -12.95 -24.27
C VAL A 270 -31.21 -14.39 -24.66
N GLU A 271 -29.97 -14.67 -25.05
CA GLU A 271 -29.48 -16.01 -25.36
C GLU A 271 -29.51 -16.93 -24.12
N ALA A 272 -29.24 -16.42 -22.92
CA ALA A 272 -29.30 -17.19 -21.69
C ALA A 272 -30.76 -17.53 -21.25
N ASP A 273 -31.69 -16.63 -21.53
CA ASP A 273 -33.14 -16.85 -21.19
C ASP A 273 -33.81 -17.75 -22.21
N THR A 274 -33.32 -17.87 -23.44
CA THR A 274 -33.89 -18.73 -24.49
C THR A 274 -33.31 -20.14 -24.49
N ALA A 275 -32.28 -20.42 -23.69
CA ALA A 275 -31.70 -21.75 -23.55
C ALA A 275 -32.70 -22.70 -22.87
N PRO A 276 -33.00 -23.91 -23.44
CA PRO A 276 -33.91 -24.84 -22.82
C PRO A 276 -33.44 -25.28 -21.43
N PRO A 277 -34.36 -25.51 -20.47
CA PRO A 277 -33.96 -25.87 -19.11
C PRO A 277 -33.17 -27.18 -19.12
N PRO A 278 -32.11 -27.32 -18.34
CA PRO A 278 -31.27 -28.51 -18.32
C PRO A 278 -32.14 -29.72 -17.86
N VAL A 279 -32.23 -30.73 -18.71
CA VAL A 279 -32.85 -32.00 -18.40
C VAL A 279 -32.14 -32.61 -17.19
N ARG A 280 -32.84 -32.82 -16.08
CA ARG A 280 -32.31 -33.49 -14.88
C ARG A 280 -31.93 -34.93 -15.21
N ALA A 281 -30.67 -35.17 -15.59
CA ALA A 281 -30.14 -36.51 -15.65
C ALA A 281 -30.02 -37.12 -14.24
N ARG A 282 -30.54 -38.33 -14.08
CA ARG A 282 -30.36 -39.13 -12.85
C ARG A 282 -28.88 -39.34 -12.58
N ARG A 283 -28.44 -39.02 -11.39
CA ARG A 283 -27.04 -39.14 -10.93
C ARG A 283 -26.60 -40.62 -11.01
N PRO A 284 -25.56 -40.96 -11.76
CA PRO A 284 -24.82 -42.20 -11.58
C PRO A 284 -23.95 -42.18 -10.34
N GLY A 285 -23.76 -43.33 -9.71
CA GLY A 285 -23.05 -43.46 -8.44
C GLY A 285 -21.57 -43.00 -8.49
N ARG A 286 -21.04 -42.64 -7.36
CA ARG A 286 -19.71 -42.02 -7.11
C ARG A 286 -18.51 -42.74 -7.72
N ALA A 287 -18.63 -43.96 -8.23
CA ALA A 287 -17.54 -44.73 -8.81
C ALA A 287 -17.26 -44.46 -10.31
N ALA A 288 -18.25 -43.94 -11.05
CA ALA A 288 -18.10 -43.70 -12.50
C ALA A 288 -17.50 -42.30 -12.83
N LEU A 289 -17.52 -41.37 -11.90
CA LEU A 289 -17.00 -40.00 -12.13
C LEU A 289 -15.48 -39.91 -12.08
N ALA A 290 -14.81 -40.81 -11.36
CA ALA A 290 -13.35 -40.79 -11.23
C ALA A 290 -12.62 -41.31 -12.49
N ALA A 291 -13.26 -42.18 -13.27
CA ALA A 291 -12.66 -42.74 -14.48
C ALA A 291 -12.75 -41.82 -15.71
N LEU A 292 -13.80 -40.98 -15.80
CA LEU A 292 -13.99 -40.07 -16.93
C LEU A 292 -13.09 -38.82 -16.88
N THR A 293 -12.68 -38.38 -15.68
CA THR A 293 -11.80 -37.21 -15.54
C THR A 293 -10.35 -37.48 -15.89
N VAL A 294 -9.90 -38.74 -15.78
CA VAL A 294 -8.53 -39.14 -16.16
C VAL A 294 -8.40 -39.34 -17.68
N LEU A 295 -9.47 -39.80 -18.34
CA LEU A 295 -9.43 -40.03 -19.80
C LEU A 295 -9.58 -38.74 -20.63
N ALA A 296 -10.29 -37.74 -20.11
CA ALA A 296 -10.43 -36.43 -20.77
C ALA A 296 -9.16 -35.57 -20.71
N ALA A 297 -8.24 -35.88 -19.78
CA ALA A 297 -6.97 -35.14 -19.64
C ALA A 297 -5.87 -35.60 -20.64
N LEU A 298 -6.07 -36.72 -21.31
CA LEU A 298 -5.06 -37.34 -22.17
C LEU A 298 -5.25 -37.11 -23.69
N LEU A 299 -6.36 -36.48 -24.12
CA LEU A 299 -6.72 -36.44 -25.54
C LEU A 299 -6.85 -35.05 -26.18
N LEU A 300 -6.39 -33.97 -25.55
CA LEU A 300 -6.43 -32.65 -26.19
C LEU A 300 -5.02 -32.03 -26.30
N PRO A 301 -4.51 -31.83 -27.51
CA PRO A 301 -3.30 -31.02 -27.73
C PRO A 301 -3.67 -29.54 -27.85
N GLY A 302 -2.87 -28.66 -27.24
CA GLY A 302 -2.69 -27.26 -27.63
C GLY A 302 -3.49 -26.21 -26.84
N ASP A 303 -2.73 -25.39 -26.17
CA ASP A 303 -2.85 -23.98 -25.81
C ASP A 303 -4.23 -23.29 -25.89
N LEU A 304 -4.98 -23.33 -24.80
CA LEU A 304 -5.99 -22.33 -24.50
C LEU A 304 -5.75 -21.81 -23.06
N PRO A 305 -5.69 -20.48 -22.84
CA PRO A 305 -5.58 -19.94 -21.50
C PRO A 305 -6.90 -20.19 -20.75
N ARG A 306 -6.91 -21.19 -19.92
CA ARG A 306 -8.04 -21.47 -19.02
C ARG A 306 -8.12 -20.36 -17.95
N ALA A 307 -9.09 -19.48 -18.08
CA ALA A 307 -9.63 -18.75 -16.94
C ALA A 307 -10.27 -19.77 -15.99
N VAL A 308 -9.53 -20.21 -14.99
CA VAL A 308 -10.06 -21.02 -13.88
C VAL A 308 -10.90 -20.06 -13.01
N PRO A 309 -12.16 -20.39 -12.66
CA PRO A 309 -12.87 -19.64 -11.64
C PRO A 309 -12.03 -19.68 -10.36
N SER A 310 -12.10 -18.63 -9.53
CA SER A 310 -11.41 -18.52 -8.24
C SER A 310 -11.91 -19.60 -7.25
N ALA A 311 -11.78 -20.85 -7.63
CA ALA A 311 -11.73 -21.98 -6.72
C ALA A 311 -10.41 -21.81 -5.95
N VAL A 312 -10.52 -21.67 -4.66
CA VAL A 312 -9.46 -21.61 -3.66
C VAL A 312 -8.33 -22.55 -4.11
N LEU A 313 -7.29 -21.98 -4.72
CA LEU A 313 -6.09 -22.76 -5.04
C LEU A 313 -5.59 -23.33 -3.71
N PRO A 314 -5.32 -24.64 -3.65
CA PRO A 314 -4.77 -25.23 -2.44
C PRO A 314 -3.44 -24.54 -2.13
N CYS A 315 -3.18 -24.32 -0.84
CA CYS A 315 -1.88 -23.81 -0.40
C CYS A 315 -0.78 -24.78 -0.83
N ALA A 316 0.42 -24.27 -1.03
CA ALA A 316 1.59 -25.13 -1.27
C ALA A 316 1.87 -26.03 -0.07
N ASP A 317 2.64 -27.08 -0.32
CA ASP A 317 3.06 -28.04 0.70
C ASP A 317 3.76 -27.30 1.87
N GLY A 318 3.33 -27.62 3.07
CA GLY A 318 3.78 -26.96 4.30
C GLY A 318 2.96 -25.71 4.68
N LEU A 319 2.21 -25.10 3.76
CA LEU A 319 1.37 -23.96 4.08
C LEU A 319 -0.08 -24.37 4.33
N THR A 320 -0.71 -23.70 5.30
CA THR A 320 -2.10 -23.90 5.68
C THR A 320 -2.90 -22.63 5.44
N ALA A 321 -4.10 -22.75 4.88
CA ALA A 321 -4.99 -21.63 4.70
C ALA A 321 -5.68 -21.25 6.02
N ILE A 322 -5.30 -20.13 6.62
CA ILE A 322 -5.83 -19.63 7.89
C ILE A 322 -6.54 -18.31 7.70
N GLY A 323 -7.73 -18.18 8.34
CA GLY A 323 -8.59 -17.01 8.27
C GLY A 323 -9.81 -17.23 7.38
N GLU A 324 -10.69 -16.25 7.33
CA GLU A 324 -11.93 -16.26 6.54
C GLU A 324 -11.95 -15.12 5.52
N GLY A 325 -12.66 -15.28 4.43
CA GLY A 325 -12.82 -14.26 3.39
C GLY A 325 -11.49 -13.68 2.91
N ARG A 326 -11.36 -12.36 2.89
CA ARG A 326 -10.14 -11.65 2.46
C ARG A 326 -8.95 -11.81 3.42
N MET A 327 -9.20 -12.16 4.69
CA MET A 327 -8.15 -12.41 5.67
C MET A 327 -7.56 -13.83 5.56
N ARG A 328 -8.10 -14.67 4.69
CA ARG A 328 -7.60 -16.03 4.47
C ARG A 328 -6.28 -15.98 3.70
N ARG A 329 -5.22 -16.50 4.31
CA ARG A 329 -3.86 -16.56 3.75
C ARG A 329 -3.28 -17.96 3.89
N CYS A 330 -2.46 -18.34 2.93
CA CYS A 330 -1.60 -19.51 3.04
C CYS A 330 -0.41 -19.14 3.93
N VAL A 331 -0.37 -19.62 5.16
CA VAL A 331 0.65 -19.32 6.15
C VAL A 331 1.28 -20.61 6.67
N GLY A 332 2.50 -20.52 7.18
CA GLY A 332 3.23 -21.65 7.68
C GLY A 332 4.65 -21.73 7.16
N LEU A 333 5.28 -22.87 7.37
CA LEU A 333 6.63 -23.19 6.91
C LEU A 333 6.55 -23.84 5.52
N LEU A 334 7.00 -23.12 4.49
CA LEU A 334 7.03 -23.64 3.12
C LEU A 334 8.04 -24.79 3.02
N ASP A 335 7.62 -25.88 2.40
CA ASP A 335 8.55 -26.94 2.03
C ASP A 335 9.44 -26.47 0.87
N THR A 336 10.67 -26.06 1.21
CA THR A 336 11.67 -25.61 0.24
C THR A 336 12.31 -26.74 -0.55
N ASP A 337 12.05 -28.01 -0.21
CA ASP A 337 12.47 -29.17 -0.99
C ASP A 337 11.43 -29.53 -2.07
N ALA A 338 10.24 -28.89 -2.03
CA ALA A 338 9.21 -29.02 -3.03
C ALA A 338 9.69 -28.67 -4.44
N SER A 339 9.00 -29.19 -5.45
CA SER A 339 9.36 -28.96 -6.85
C SER A 339 9.28 -27.47 -7.21
N PRO A 340 10.15 -26.97 -8.11
CA PRO A 340 10.11 -25.59 -8.58
C PRO A 340 8.73 -25.13 -9.08
N ALA A 341 7.94 -26.04 -9.66
CA ALA A 341 6.59 -25.74 -10.13
C ALA A 341 5.61 -25.43 -8.98
N LEU A 342 5.78 -26.06 -7.81
CA LEU A 342 4.98 -25.78 -6.61
C LEU A 342 5.37 -24.46 -5.97
N LEU A 343 6.66 -24.14 -5.92
CA LEU A 343 7.15 -22.84 -5.43
C LEU A 343 6.59 -21.68 -6.25
N ARG A 344 6.51 -21.83 -7.58
CA ARG A 344 5.91 -20.79 -8.47
C ARG A 344 4.41 -20.61 -8.28
N ARG A 345 3.69 -21.63 -7.82
CA ARG A 345 2.25 -21.58 -7.56
C ARG A 345 1.91 -20.96 -6.20
N SER A 346 2.81 -21.06 -5.24
CA SER A 346 2.59 -20.70 -3.84
C SER A 346 3.17 -19.36 -3.43
N SER A 347 4.09 -18.82 -4.21
CA SER A 347 4.77 -17.55 -3.92
C SER A 347 4.53 -16.54 -5.03
N SER A 348 4.61 -15.24 -4.68
CA SER A 348 4.56 -14.17 -5.68
C SER A 348 5.62 -14.40 -6.77
N ARG A 349 5.30 -14.04 -8.02
CA ARG A 349 6.24 -14.09 -9.15
C ARG A 349 7.57 -13.38 -8.87
N LEU A 350 7.58 -12.42 -7.94
CA LEU A 350 8.77 -11.66 -7.56
C LEU A 350 9.75 -12.47 -6.71
N ILE A 351 9.27 -13.30 -5.78
CA ILE A 351 10.14 -14.07 -4.85
C ILE A 351 10.38 -15.51 -5.29
N ALA A 352 9.55 -16.07 -6.18
CA ALA A 352 9.68 -17.44 -6.64
C ALA A 352 11.09 -17.78 -7.20
N PRO A 353 11.74 -16.92 -8.03
CA PRO A 353 13.07 -17.22 -8.56
C PRO A 353 14.14 -17.35 -7.47
N VAL A 354 14.10 -16.51 -6.43
CA VAL A 354 15.08 -16.60 -5.34
C VAL A 354 14.81 -17.81 -4.44
N LEU A 355 13.53 -18.15 -4.20
CA LEU A 355 13.17 -19.37 -3.45
C LEU A 355 13.62 -20.65 -4.19
N GLU A 356 13.54 -20.69 -5.52
CA GLU A 356 14.06 -21.81 -6.34
C GLU A 356 15.59 -21.97 -6.20
N ARG A 357 16.33 -20.86 -6.16
CA ARG A 357 17.78 -20.87 -5.93
C ARG A 357 18.11 -21.38 -4.52
N ILE A 358 17.37 -20.90 -3.50
CA ILE A 358 17.49 -21.38 -2.12
C ILE A 358 17.21 -22.88 -2.03
N ALA A 359 16.13 -23.35 -2.65
CA ALA A 359 15.77 -24.77 -2.69
C ALA A 359 16.88 -25.63 -3.35
N THR A 360 17.48 -25.13 -4.42
CA THR A 360 18.59 -25.81 -5.12
C THR A 360 19.80 -25.93 -4.21
N GLU A 361 20.20 -24.88 -3.51
CA GLU A 361 21.31 -24.91 -2.55
C GLU A 361 20.97 -25.83 -1.35
N ASN A 362 19.72 -25.79 -0.86
CA ASN A 362 19.28 -26.67 0.23
C ASN A 362 19.39 -28.14 -0.15
N ARG A 363 18.96 -28.53 -1.36
CA ARG A 363 19.12 -29.92 -1.87
C ARG A 363 20.57 -30.32 -2.00
N ARG A 364 21.45 -29.43 -2.50
CA ARG A 364 22.90 -29.68 -2.58
C ARG A 364 23.49 -29.93 -1.21
N VAL A 365 23.13 -29.14 -0.21
CA VAL A 365 23.60 -29.27 1.18
C VAL A 365 23.10 -30.60 1.79
N ALA A 366 21.83 -30.95 1.57
CA ALA A 366 21.24 -32.19 2.09
C ALA A 366 21.89 -33.43 1.47
N ALA A 367 22.13 -33.41 0.16
CA ALA A 367 22.81 -34.51 -0.55
C ALA A 367 24.24 -34.71 -0.04
N ALA A 368 25.02 -33.64 0.09
CA ALA A 368 26.37 -33.66 0.63
C ALA A 368 26.44 -34.19 2.09
N ALA A 369 25.39 -33.92 2.88
CA ALA A 369 25.31 -34.42 4.26
C ALA A 369 24.91 -35.89 4.36
N ALA A 370 24.30 -36.45 3.32
CA ALA A 370 23.90 -37.86 3.27
C ALA A 370 25.06 -38.80 2.87
N GLU A 371 26.17 -38.29 2.34
CA GLU A 371 27.36 -39.08 1.98
C GLU A 371 28.09 -39.55 3.24
N PRO A 372 28.77 -40.73 3.20
CA PRO A 372 29.61 -41.22 4.30
C PRO A 372 30.70 -40.19 4.65
N GLY A 373 30.71 -39.71 5.91
CA GLY A 373 31.60 -38.62 6.35
C GLY A 373 31.17 -37.23 5.87
N GLY A 374 29.96 -37.14 5.33
CA GLY A 374 29.43 -35.91 4.79
C GLY A 374 29.31 -34.79 5.81
N ARG A 375 29.38 -33.56 5.32
CA ARG A 375 29.35 -32.38 6.16
C ARG A 375 27.98 -32.18 6.79
N PRO A 376 27.86 -32.03 8.14
CA PRO A 376 26.59 -31.78 8.79
C PRO A 376 25.98 -30.44 8.37
N HIS A 377 24.67 -30.33 8.49
CA HIS A 377 23.97 -29.09 8.21
C HIS A 377 23.01 -28.71 9.34
N VAL A 378 22.71 -27.43 9.41
CA VAL A 378 21.62 -26.83 10.21
C VAL A 378 20.72 -25.98 9.33
N SER A 379 19.51 -25.71 9.81
CA SER A 379 18.59 -24.83 9.11
C SER A 379 18.39 -23.52 9.87
N MET A 380 18.25 -22.42 9.11
CA MET A 380 17.78 -21.14 9.60
C MET A 380 16.47 -20.83 8.90
N VAL A 381 15.48 -20.30 9.62
CA VAL A 381 14.17 -19.96 9.06
C VAL A 381 14.04 -18.46 8.89
N TYR A 382 13.80 -18.02 7.66
CA TYR A 382 13.40 -16.63 7.36
C TYR A 382 11.89 -16.48 7.53
N LEU A 383 11.46 -15.60 8.41
CA LEU A 383 10.06 -15.35 8.74
C LEU A 383 9.65 -13.94 8.32
N THR A 384 8.54 -13.83 7.61
CA THR A 384 8.02 -12.53 7.16
C THR A 384 6.49 -12.50 7.16
N PRO A 385 5.87 -11.39 7.60
CA PRO A 385 4.44 -11.18 7.44
C PRO A 385 4.15 -10.74 6.00
N ILE A 386 3.60 -11.62 5.18
CA ILE A 386 3.02 -11.22 3.89
C ILE A 386 1.56 -10.89 4.16
N THR A 387 1.26 -9.60 4.29
CA THR A 387 -0.08 -9.03 4.49
C THR A 387 -0.56 -8.37 3.21
N GLU A 388 -1.82 -7.88 3.16
CA GLU A 388 -2.32 -7.11 2.00
C GLU A 388 -1.50 -5.84 1.74
N GLU A 389 -0.96 -5.21 2.78
CA GLU A 389 0.01 -4.11 2.63
C GLU A 389 1.31 -4.56 1.96
N PHE A 390 1.73 -5.80 2.21
CA PHE A 390 2.92 -6.41 1.61
C PHE A 390 2.64 -7.12 0.28
N ASP A 391 1.39 -7.45 -0.06
CA ASP A 391 1.02 -7.97 -1.38
C ASP A 391 1.15 -6.90 -2.50
N GLY A 392 1.30 -5.63 -2.13
CA GLY A 392 1.75 -4.58 -3.05
C GLY A 392 3.18 -4.84 -3.54
N SER A 393 3.50 -4.38 -4.76
CA SER A 393 4.82 -4.57 -5.39
C SER A 393 5.98 -4.16 -4.48
N ALA A 394 5.82 -3.10 -3.68
CA ALA A 394 6.85 -2.59 -2.78
C ALA A 394 7.20 -3.54 -1.62
N GLY A 395 6.20 -4.13 -0.97
CA GLY A 395 6.43 -5.06 0.13
C GLY A 395 7.07 -6.36 -0.34
N MET A 396 6.61 -6.89 -1.48
CA MET A 396 7.19 -8.09 -2.08
C MET A 396 8.61 -7.87 -2.61
N GLU A 397 8.93 -6.68 -3.12
CA GLU A 397 10.29 -6.30 -3.50
C GLU A 397 11.23 -6.27 -2.28
N ALA A 398 10.77 -5.77 -1.14
CA ALA A 398 11.53 -5.79 0.11
C ALA A 398 11.84 -7.23 0.55
N VAL A 399 10.86 -8.14 0.50
CA VAL A 399 11.06 -9.57 0.80
C VAL A 399 12.02 -10.22 -0.19
N ARG A 400 11.93 -9.90 -1.48
CA ARG A 400 12.85 -10.41 -2.51
C ARG A 400 14.30 -10.04 -2.18
N ARG A 401 14.58 -8.78 -1.88
CA ARG A 401 15.92 -8.30 -1.53
C ARG A 401 16.46 -8.91 -0.24
N ASP A 402 15.62 -9.06 0.77
CA ASP A 402 16.00 -9.80 1.98
C ASP A 402 16.43 -11.22 1.64
N LEU A 403 15.64 -11.95 0.84
CA LEU A 403 15.95 -13.32 0.43
C LEU A 403 17.19 -13.42 -0.45
N GLU A 404 17.43 -12.45 -1.35
CA GLU A 404 18.66 -12.36 -2.15
C GLU A 404 19.89 -12.19 -1.28
N GLY A 405 19.84 -11.27 -0.30
CA GLY A 405 20.92 -11.08 0.68
C GLY A 405 21.16 -12.31 1.55
N ALA A 406 20.10 -12.94 2.04
CA ALA A 406 20.18 -14.19 2.81
C ALA A 406 20.80 -15.33 1.99
N HIS A 407 20.32 -15.53 0.76
CA HIS A 407 20.85 -16.58 -0.12
C HIS A 407 22.30 -16.33 -0.52
N PHE A 408 22.68 -15.07 -0.79
CA PHE A 408 24.07 -14.71 -1.07
C PHE A 408 25.00 -15.04 0.11
N ALA A 409 24.58 -14.74 1.33
CA ALA A 409 25.31 -15.11 2.53
C ALA A 409 25.36 -16.66 2.73
N GLN A 410 24.25 -17.35 2.44
CA GLN A 410 24.17 -18.83 2.48
C GLN A 410 25.22 -19.45 1.55
N LEU A 411 25.26 -19.05 0.26
CA LEU A 411 26.20 -19.56 -0.74
C LEU A 411 27.65 -19.35 -0.29
N ARG A 412 27.99 -18.13 0.15
CA ARG A 412 29.34 -17.78 0.61
C ARG A 412 29.74 -18.59 1.84
N THR A 413 28.82 -18.72 2.79
CA THR A 413 29.02 -19.49 4.01
C THR A 413 29.27 -20.97 3.70
N ASN A 414 28.49 -21.53 2.79
CA ASN A 414 28.61 -22.93 2.42
C ASN A 414 29.87 -23.24 1.60
N ARG A 415 30.32 -22.31 0.74
CA ARG A 415 31.53 -22.45 -0.09
C ARG A 415 32.81 -22.27 0.72
N LYS A 416 32.91 -21.24 1.58
CA LYS A 416 34.11 -20.97 2.40
C LYS A 416 34.45 -22.06 3.38
N SER A 417 33.52 -22.97 3.67
CA SER A 417 33.66 -23.99 4.67
C SER A 417 33.72 -25.41 4.05
N ALA A 418 34.15 -25.54 2.80
CA ALA A 418 34.24 -26.81 2.12
C ALA A 418 35.41 -27.70 2.60
N GLY A 419 36.27 -27.20 3.52
CA GLY A 419 37.37 -27.98 4.12
C GLY A 419 36.95 -28.79 5.36
N PRO A 420 37.81 -29.68 5.85
CA PRO A 420 37.54 -30.58 6.99
C PRO A 420 37.24 -29.83 8.30
N ASP A 421 37.75 -28.60 8.46
CA ASP A 421 37.50 -27.74 9.62
C ASP A 421 36.27 -26.81 9.46
N GLY A 422 35.54 -26.96 8.38
CA GLY A 422 34.41 -26.09 8.04
C GLY A 422 33.13 -26.53 8.75
N GLY A 423 32.75 -25.85 9.82
CA GLY A 423 31.52 -26.12 10.59
C GLY A 423 30.25 -26.43 9.75
N ALA A 424 29.12 -26.63 10.37
CA ALA A 424 27.88 -27.04 9.68
C ALA A 424 27.52 -26.18 8.47
N ALA A 425 27.02 -26.80 7.41
CA ALA A 425 26.44 -26.07 6.27
C ALA A 425 25.06 -25.52 6.65
N ILE A 426 24.60 -24.48 5.94
CA ILE A 426 23.35 -23.76 6.26
C ILE A 426 22.32 -24.04 5.18
N ARG A 427 21.16 -24.56 5.60
CA ARG A 427 19.91 -24.55 4.81
C ARG A 427 19.08 -23.33 5.22
N LEU A 428 18.42 -22.71 4.25
CA LEU A 428 17.54 -21.57 4.49
C LEU A 428 16.08 -21.98 4.21
N LEU A 429 15.25 -21.93 5.24
CA LEU A 429 13.82 -22.22 5.15
C LEU A 429 13.03 -20.92 5.07
N PHE A 430 11.85 -20.96 4.46
CA PHE A 430 10.98 -19.80 4.31
C PHE A 430 9.67 -20.04 5.07
N GLY A 431 9.28 -19.08 5.92
CA GLY A 431 8.02 -19.11 6.66
C GLY A 431 7.22 -17.82 6.46
N GLN A 432 5.97 -18.01 6.11
CA GLN A 432 4.99 -16.92 5.95
C GLN A 432 4.11 -16.83 7.18
N THR A 433 4.16 -15.69 7.89
CA THR A 433 3.49 -15.51 9.17
C THR A 433 2.09 -14.88 9.07
N GLY A 434 1.76 -14.29 7.91
CA GLY A 434 0.50 -13.55 7.74
C GLY A 434 0.39 -12.31 8.62
N GLY A 435 -0.79 -11.68 8.64
CA GLY A 435 -1.05 -10.41 9.33
C GLY A 435 -1.78 -10.53 10.67
N THR A 436 -2.41 -11.68 10.97
CA THR A 436 -3.19 -11.88 12.19
C THR A 436 -2.43 -12.69 13.25
N ALA A 437 -2.80 -12.53 14.52
CA ALA A 437 -2.24 -13.34 15.61
C ALA A 437 -2.43 -14.84 15.38
N GLN A 438 -3.62 -15.25 14.90
CA GLN A 438 -3.91 -16.66 14.59
C GLN A 438 -2.96 -17.22 13.52
N GLN A 439 -2.71 -16.44 12.46
CA GLN A 439 -1.80 -16.82 11.37
C GLN A 439 -0.35 -16.94 11.88
N ARG A 440 0.11 -15.94 12.65
CA ARG A 440 1.45 -15.97 13.26
C ARG A 440 1.66 -17.17 14.17
N ASN A 441 0.73 -17.38 15.11
CA ASN A 441 0.82 -18.48 16.08
C ASN A 441 0.82 -19.85 15.39
N HIS A 442 0.07 -20.00 14.28
CA HIS A 442 0.14 -21.21 13.46
C HIS A 442 1.54 -21.44 12.89
N THR A 443 2.13 -20.42 12.26
CA THR A 443 3.48 -20.53 11.68
C THR A 443 4.55 -20.78 12.73
N VAL A 444 4.51 -20.05 13.85
CA VAL A 444 5.44 -20.29 14.99
C VAL A 444 5.28 -21.70 15.55
N GLY A 445 4.04 -22.20 15.65
CA GLY A 445 3.74 -23.57 16.03
C GLY A 445 4.36 -24.60 15.08
N GLN A 446 4.27 -24.38 13.77
CA GLN A 446 4.92 -25.25 12.75
C GLN A 446 6.44 -25.21 12.86
N VAL A 447 7.05 -24.01 13.02
CA VAL A 447 8.50 -23.89 13.22
C VAL A 447 8.94 -24.66 14.47
N ARG A 448 8.20 -24.56 15.57
CA ARG A 448 8.46 -25.30 16.81
C ARG A 448 8.37 -26.82 16.61
N ALA A 449 7.33 -27.29 15.91
CA ALA A 449 7.15 -28.71 15.61
C ALA A 449 8.25 -29.28 14.69
N ALA A 450 8.64 -28.51 13.65
CA ALA A 450 9.66 -28.91 12.69
C ALA A 450 11.10 -28.76 13.22
N ARG A 451 11.31 -28.09 14.35
CA ARG A 451 12.62 -27.66 14.86
C ARG A 451 13.65 -28.80 14.92
N ARG A 452 13.27 -29.97 15.45
CA ARG A 452 14.18 -31.12 15.57
C ARG A 452 14.41 -31.81 14.23
N ALA A 453 13.34 -32.11 13.51
CA ALA A 453 13.39 -32.80 12.22
C ALA A 453 14.16 -32.01 11.15
N GLN A 454 13.92 -30.70 11.08
CA GLN A 454 14.56 -29.79 10.12
C GLN A 454 15.83 -29.13 10.67
N ARG A 455 16.28 -29.50 11.90
CA ARG A 455 17.46 -28.90 12.54
C ARG A 455 17.47 -27.36 12.55
N ILE A 456 16.33 -26.73 12.88
CA ILE A 456 16.21 -25.28 12.90
C ILE A 456 16.91 -24.74 14.15
N VAL A 457 17.92 -23.88 13.96
CA VAL A 457 18.76 -23.33 15.03
C VAL A 457 18.66 -21.82 15.20
N ALA A 458 18.09 -21.10 14.23
CA ALA A 458 17.92 -19.66 14.28
C ALA A 458 16.72 -19.19 13.44
N ALA A 459 16.11 -18.06 13.83
CA ALA A 459 15.14 -17.33 13.04
C ALA A 459 15.76 -16.04 12.48
N LEU A 460 15.39 -15.68 11.24
CA LEU A 460 15.86 -14.51 10.49
C LEU A 460 14.68 -13.73 9.95
N GLY A 461 14.91 -12.49 9.50
CA GLY A 461 13.89 -11.63 8.85
C GLY A 461 13.04 -10.91 9.88
N LEU A 462 11.98 -11.55 10.36
CA LEU A 462 11.13 -11.15 11.48
C LEU A 462 10.21 -9.95 11.20
N GLY A 463 10.15 -9.46 9.95
CA GLY A 463 9.35 -8.31 9.56
C GLY A 463 9.92 -6.97 10.02
N GLY A 464 9.08 -5.96 10.17
CA GLY A 464 9.46 -4.63 10.65
C GLY A 464 9.18 -4.42 12.13
N SER A 465 9.57 -3.27 12.68
CA SER A 465 9.38 -2.91 14.09
C SER A 465 7.91 -2.56 14.39
N THR A 466 7.11 -3.60 14.65
CA THR A 466 5.70 -3.51 15.05
C THR A 466 5.45 -4.36 16.31
N ALA A 467 4.39 -4.07 17.05
CA ALA A 467 3.97 -4.88 18.18
C ALA A 467 3.75 -6.36 17.79
N ALA A 468 3.15 -6.59 16.63
CA ALA A 468 2.89 -7.93 16.11
C ALA A 468 4.19 -8.73 15.83
N SER A 469 5.23 -8.08 15.33
CA SER A 469 6.54 -8.70 15.12
C SER A 469 7.22 -8.97 16.47
N GLN A 470 7.05 -8.08 17.45
CA GLN A 470 7.60 -8.25 18.79
C GLN A 470 7.02 -9.48 19.48
N ASP A 471 5.69 -9.62 19.51
CA ASP A 471 5.01 -10.80 20.06
C ASP A 471 5.58 -12.10 19.46
N MET A 472 5.78 -12.14 18.15
CA MET A 472 6.34 -13.31 17.47
C MET A 472 7.77 -13.62 17.91
N VAL A 473 8.61 -12.60 17.98
CA VAL A 473 10.03 -12.78 18.35
C VAL A 473 10.14 -13.21 19.80
N GLU A 474 9.36 -12.63 20.69
CA GLU A 474 9.29 -13.03 22.11
C GLU A 474 8.84 -14.50 22.24
N GLU A 475 7.83 -14.93 21.49
CA GLU A 475 7.39 -16.34 21.49
C GLU A 475 8.48 -17.29 20.97
N LEU A 476 9.19 -16.93 19.91
CA LEU A 476 10.29 -17.73 19.35
C LEU A 476 11.45 -17.85 20.34
N THR A 477 11.89 -16.72 20.94
CA THR A 477 13.04 -16.68 21.83
C THR A 477 12.73 -17.27 23.21
N ALA A 478 11.52 -17.09 23.73
CA ALA A 478 11.04 -17.80 24.93
C ALA A 478 10.98 -19.30 24.70
N GLY A 479 10.68 -19.76 23.48
CA GLY A 479 10.80 -21.15 23.04
C GLY A 479 12.25 -21.62 22.86
N GLY A 480 13.24 -20.77 23.17
CA GLY A 480 14.67 -21.03 23.10
C GLY A 480 15.24 -20.97 21.66
N LEU A 481 14.54 -20.42 20.68
CA LEU A 481 15.06 -20.24 19.31
C LEU A 481 15.64 -18.82 19.17
N PRO A 482 16.98 -18.64 19.03
CA PRO A 482 17.56 -17.32 18.86
C PRO A 482 17.12 -16.67 17.56
N ALA A 483 16.96 -15.35 17.59
CA ALA A 483 16.45 -14.55 16.50
C ALA A 483 17.48 -13.49 16.06
N PHE A 484 17.56 -13.23 14.75
CA PHE A 484 18.50 -12.26 14.17
C PHE A 484 17.74 -11.31 13.25
N GLY A 485 17.60 -10.04 13.70
CA GLY A 485 16.88 -9.00 13.00
C GLY A 485 17.76 -8.17 12.07
N SER A 486 17.37 -8.03 10.81
CA SER A 486 18.08 -7.22 9.81
C SER A 486 17.62 -5.76 9.77
N VAL A 487 16.34 -5.49 10.07
CA VAL A 487 15.70 -4.17 9.94
C VAL A 487 14.87 -3.80 11.18
N LEU A 488 15.14 -4.41 12.32
CA LEU A 488 14.45 -4.14 13.60
C LEU A 488 15.15 -2.98 14.30
N THR A 489 14.65 -1.77 14.15
CA THR A 489 15.31 -0.53 14.60
C THR A 489 14.68 0.11 15.83
N ALA A 490 13.42 -0.21 16.19
CA ALA A 490 12.76 0.35 17.36
C ALA A 490 13.54 0.03 18.66
N ASP A 491 13.55 0.97 19.62
CA ASP A 491 14.27 0.79 20.89
C ASP A 491 13.58 -0.21 21.82
N SER A 492 12.27 -0.46 21.63
CA SER A 492 11.50 -1.46 22.39
C SER A 492 12.05 -2.89 22.28
N TRP A 493 12.90 -3.18 21.28
CA TRP A 493 13.56 -4.48 21.12
C TRP A 493 14.68 -4.78 22.14
N ALA A 494 15.15 -3.77 22.87
CA ALA A 494 16.25 -3.91 23.83
C ALA A 494 15.97 -4.92 24.95
N ALA A 495 14.69 -5.17 25.26
CA ALA A 495 14.27 -6.06 26.33
C ALA A 495 14.03 -7.52 25.90
N VAL A 496 14.25 -7.90 24.63
CA VAL A 496 13.95 -9.24 24.12
C VAL A 496 15.17 -10.17 24.23
N PRO A 497 15.21 -11.10 25.21
CA PRO A 497 16.33 -12.04 25.34
C PRO A 497 16.45 -12.96 24.13
N GLY A 498 17.68 -13.23 23.70
CA GLY A 498 17.92 -14.12 22.55
C GLY A 498 17.75 -13.49 21.17
N LEU A 499 17.42 -12.21 21.11
CA LEU A 499 17.44 -11.41 19.87
C LEU A 499 18.80 -10.74 19.69
N ALA A 500 19.39 -10.86 18.49
CA ALA A 500 20.49 -10.04 18.03
C ALA A 500 20.02 -9.20 16.83
N ARG A 501 20.39 -7.93 16.79
CA ARG A 501 20.06 -7.01 15.69
C ARG A 501 21.34 -6.59 14.98
N VAL A 502 21.31 -6.50 13.66
CA VAL A 502 22.41 -5.90 12.89
C VAL A 502 22.10 -4.47 12.48
N ALA A 503 20.85 -4.05 12.60
CA ALA A 503 20.40 -2.69 12.35
C ALA A 503 20.66 -1.79 13.59
N PRO A 504 21.08 -0.53 13.38
CA PRO A 504 21.19 0.44 14.46
C PRO A 504 19.83 0.71 15.09
N ALA A 505 19.82 1.00 16.39
CA ALA A 505 18.60 1.39 17.09
C ALA A 505 18.09 2.76 16.61
N ASN A 506 16.81 3.06 16.82
CA ASN A 506 16.26 4.38 16.50
C ASN A 506 16.92 5.50 17.32
N ALA A 507 17.39 5.20 18.52
CA ALA A 507 18.22 6.12 19.30
C ALA A 507 19.48 6.52 18.55
N ASP A 508 20.19 5.56 17.93
CA ASP A 508 21.40 5.80 17.17
C ASP A 508 21.14 6.55 15.88
N GLN A 509 20.05 6.21 15.19
CA GLN A 509 19.63 6.90 13.97
C GLN A 509 19.24 8.36 14.24
N ALA A 510 18.53 8.62 15.34
CA ALA A 510 18.18 9.97 15.77
C ALA A 510 19.44 10.77 16.13
N ALA A 511 20.39 10.15 16.85
CA ALA A 511 21.68 10.77 17.14
C ALA A 511 22.46 11.13 15.89
N ALA A 512 22.55 10.20 14.92
CA ALA A 512 23.19 10.42 13.64
C ALA A 512 22.52 11.57 12.85
N ALA A 513 21.20 11.62 12.81
CA ALA A 513 20.42 12.68 12.18
C ALA A 513 20.70 14.05 12.84
N VAL A 514 20.57 14.14 14.18
CA VAL A 514 20.83 15.37 14.94
C VAL A 514 22.27 15.85 14.73
N ARG A 515 23.23 14.93 14.72
CA ARG A 515 24.63 15.23 14.48
C ARG A 515 24.86 15.81 13.07
N HIS A 516 24.33 15.16 12.05
CA HIS A 516 24.40 15.64 10.68
C HIS A 516 23.78 17.03 10.53
N LEU A 517 22.58 17.21 11.09
CA LEU A 517 21.91 18.51 11.10
C LEU A 517 22.67 19.60 11.91
N SER A 518 23.63 19.22 12.76
CA SER A 518 24.42 20.13 13.58
C SER A 518 25.75 20.51 12.96
N THR A 519 26.00 20.09 11.72
CA THR A 519 27.26 20.36 10.98
C THR A 519 26.99 21.13 9.69
N GLY A 520 28.01 21.77 9.13
CA GLY A 520 27.94 22.47 7.85
C GLY A 520 26.87 23.55 7.80
N GLU A 521 26.19 23.67 6.68
CA GLU A 521 25.17 24.69 6.41
C GLU A 521 23.93 24.54 7.32
N LEU A 522 23.66 23.34 7.80
CA LEU A 522 22.51 23.02 8.65
C LEU A 522 22.78 23.24 10.16
N ALA A 523 23.99 23.65 10.55
CA ALA A 523 24.38 23.78 11.96
C ALA A 523 23.49 24.72 12.78
N ARG A 524 22.90 25.73 12.15
CA ARG A 524 21.98 26.69 12.76
C ARG A 524 20.52 26.52 12.31
N ALA A 525 20.23 25.47 11.56
CA ALA A 525 18.92 25.22 10.96
C ALA A 525 17.82 25.10 12.03
N ARG A 526 16.69 25.73 11.76
CA ARG A 526 15.45 25.61 12.56
C ARG A 526 14.65 24.41 12.07
N VAL A 527 14.24 23.56 12.99
CA VAL A 527 13.60 22.27 12.69
C VAL A 527 12.13 22.32 13.02
N LEU A 528 11.27 22.06 12.05
CA LEU A 528 9.88 21.70 12.27
C LEU A 528 9.80 20.17 12.42
N PHE A 529 9.35 19.72 13.58
CA PHE A 529 9.24 18.30 13.88
C PHE A 529 7.83 17.80 13.59
N VAL A 530 7.72 16.77 12.75
CA VAL A 530 6.46 16.12 12.33
C VAL A 530 6.52 14.65 12.76
N GLN A 531 5.52 14.21 13.51
CA GLN A 531 5.46 12.87 14.10
C GLN A 531 4.19 12.13 13.69
N ASP A 532 4.33 10.88 13.26
CA ASP A 532 3.24 9.91 13.10
C ASP A 532 2.88 9.27 14.44
N ILE A 533 1.59 9.27 14.76
CA ILE A 533 1.05 8.68 15.99
C ILE A 533 0.20 7.43 15.73
N ALA A 534 0.42 6.75 14.61
CA ALA A 534 -0.30 5.52 14.26
C ALA A 534 -0.17 4.46 15.37
N PRO A 535 -1.28 3.88 15.87
CA PRO A 535 -1.25 2.92 16.97
C PRO A 535 -0.46 1.65 16.60
N GLY A 536 0.37 1.17 17.54
CA GLY A 536 1.13 -0.07 17.39
C GLY A 536 2.37 0.01 16.49
N ASP A 537 2.69 1.19 15.93
CA ASP A 537 3.91 1.41 15.18
C ASP A 537 5.05 1.82 16.12
N GLN A 538 5.86 0.84 16.51
CA GLN A 538 6.99 1.04 17.41
C GLN A 538 8.15 1.80 16.75
N TYR A 539 8.31 1.67 15.43
CA TYR A 539 9.34 2.38 14.68
C TYR A 539 9.12 3.89 14.78
N THR A 540 7.92 4.35 14.38
CA THR A 540 7.64 5.78 14.34
C THR A 540 7.63 6.40 15.74
N SER A 541 7.08 5.70 16.73
CA SER A 541 7.00 6.19 18.11
C SER A 541 8.38 6.32 18.77
N THR A 542 9.25 5.30 18.65
CA THR A 542 10.59 5.38 19.27
C THR A 542 11.51 6.32 18.50
N LEU A 543 11.44 6.39 17.15
CA LEU A 543 12.20 7.37 16.38
C LEU A 543 11.83 8.82 16.75
N ALA A 544 10.54 9.09 16.89
CA ALA A 544 10.06 10.40 17.31
C ALA A 544 10.53 10.76 18.73
N GLN A 545 10.38 9.85 19.68
CA GLN A 545 10.82 10.03 21.05
C GLN A 545 12.32 10.37 21.11
N GLN A 546 13.14 9.61 20.43
CA GLN A 546 14.58 9.78 20.44
C GLN A 546 15.03 11.07 19.75
N PHE A 547 14.43 11.42 18.62
CA PHE A 547 14.76 12.66 17.94
C PHE A 547 14.38 13.89 18.79
N GLY A 548 13.19 13.87 19.40
CA GLY A 548 12.75 14.93 20.31
C GLY A 548 13.66 15.10 21.52
N ALA A 549 14.06 13.99 22.16
CA ALA A 549 14.95 14.01 23.33
C ALA A 549 16.37 14.53 23.01
N GLN A 550 16.87 14.24 21.81
CA GLN A 550 18.26 14.58 21.42
C GLN A 550 18.37 15.92 20.67
N THR A 551 17.25 16.51 20.24
CA THR A 551 17.26 17.81 19.55
C THR A 551 17.19 18.96 20.55
N PRO A 552 18.16 19.90 20.55
CA PRO A 552 18.12 21.04 21.45
C PRO A 552 16.82 21.86 21.25
N PRO A 553 16.07 22.21 22.30
CA PRO A 553 14.77 22.92 22.18
C PRO A 553 14.84 24.22 21.39
N ARG A 554 15.96 24.95 21.50
CA ARG A 554 16.19 26.21 20.75
C ARG A 554 16.21 26.02 19.23
N ARG A 555 16.41 24.81 18.74
CA ARG A 555 16.38 24.49 17.31
C ARG A 555 14.99 24.14 16.80
N LEU A 556 14.09 23.74 17.68
CA LEU A 556 12.75 23.40 17.32
C LEU A 556 11.91 24.66 17.06
N VAL A 557 11.14 24.64 15.97
CA VAL A 557 10.17 25.69 15.64
C VAL A 557 9.07 25.78 16.69
N ARG A 558 8.71 24.62 17.27
CA ARG A 558 7.76 24.44 18.37
C ARG A 558 8.32 23.45 19.36
N ALA A 559 7.98 23.62 20.65
CA ALA A 559 8.35 22.67 21.70
C ALA A 559 7.73 21.28 21.44
N GLU A 560 6.48 21.27 20.99
CA GLU A 560 5.75 20.04 20.68
C GLU A 560 5.79 19.73 19.17
N PRO A 561 5.87 18.43 18.82
CA PRO A 561 5.81 18.02 17.42
C PRO A 561 4.45 18.33 16.77
N THR A 562 4.45 18.50 15.48
CA THR A 562 3.22 18.49 14.67
C THR A 562 2.78 17.05 14.50
N LEU A 563 1.65 16.67 15.08
CA LEU A 563 1.15 15.31 15.06
C LEU A 563 0.30 15.03 13.83
N PHE A 564 0.42 13.83 13.26
CA PHE A 564 -0.52 13.26 12.32
C PHE A 564 -0.70 11.77 12.62
N ASP A 565 -1.81 11.19 12.15
CA ASP A 565 -2.13 9.79 12.34
C ASP A 565 -2.25 9.11 10.96
N SER A 566 -1.28 8.30 10.60
CA SER A 566 -1.28 7.60 9.30
C SER A 566 -2.27 6.44 9.23
N SER A 567 -2.78 5.96 10.36
CA SER A 567 -3.87 4.98 10.40
C SER A 567 -5.21 5.61 9.98
N ARG A 568 -5.29 6.94 9.98
CA ARG A 568 -6.43 7.74 9.53
C ARG A 568 -6.02 8.64 8.35
N PRO A 569 -5.70 8.06 7.19
CA PRO A 569 -5.19 8.82 6.08
C PRO A 569 -6.23 9.85 5.58
N GLY A 570 -5.79 11.10 5.47
CA GLY A 570 -6.59 12.18 4.94
C GLY A 570 -5.74 13.40 4.58
N PRO A 571 -6.17 14.23 3.60
CA PRO A 571 -5.42 15.41 3.18
C PRO A 571 -5.29 16.48 4.27
N THR A 572 -6.02 16.36 5.37
CA THR A 572 -5.92 17.23 6.55
C THR A 572 -4.76 16.89 7.47
N ALA A 573 -4.22 15.65 7.41
CA ALA A 573 -3.17 15.19 8.28
C ALA A 573 -1.95 16.15 8.28
N PHE A 574 -1.54 16.63 7.11
CA PHE A 574 -0.39 17.52 6.96
C PHE A 574 -0.74 19.01 6.84
N ARG A 575 -2.02 19.37 6.93
CA ARG A 575 -2.44 20.79 6.75
C ARG A 575 -1.85 21.71 7.82
N ALA A 576 -1.79 21.26 9.07
CA ALA A 576 -1.15 21.98 10.15
C ALA A 576 0.35 22.17 9.88
N ALA A 577 1.04 21.11 9.44
CA ALA A 577 2.45 21.16 9.06
C ALA A 577 2.70 22.15 7.91
N LEU A 578 1.83 22.17 6.89
CA LEU A 578 1.92 23.09 5.76
C LEU A 578 1.77 24.56 6.20
N GLY A 579 0.80 24.85 7.07
CA GLY A 579 0.62 26.21 7.62
C GLY A 579 1.82 26.67 8.45
N ASP A 580 2.37 25.78 9.24
CA ASP A 580 3.55 26.07 10.07
C ASP A 580 4.81 26.29 9.23
N VAL A 581 4.99 25.53 8.15
CA VAL A 581 6.13 25.70 7.23
C VAL A 581 6.16 27.09 6.63
N CYS A 582 5.03 27.61 6.13
CA CYS A 582 5.01 28.93 5.53
C CYS A 582 5.10 30.07 6.55
N LYS A 583 4.55 29.89 7.73
CA LYS A 583 4.58 30.88 8.81
C LYS A 583 5.95 30.97 9.48
N ALA A 584 6.50 29.81 9.81
CA ALA A 584 7.72 29.72 10.60
C ALA A 584 9.00 29.66 9.73
N LYS A 585 8.87 29.30 8.43
CA LYS A 585 9.98 29.12 7.47
C LYS A 585 11.13 28.29 8.08
N PRO A 586 10.89 27.03 8.51
CA PRO A 586 11.97 26.19 9.00
C PRO A 586 12.93 25.83 7.87
N ASP A 587 14.19 25.64 8.20
CA ASP A 587 15.19 25.16 7.24
C ASP A 587 15.08 23.64 7.05
N VAL A 588 14.65 22.95 8.09
CA VAL A 588 14.50 21.49 8.12
C VAL A 588 13.09 21.10 8.57
N VAL A 589 12.51 20.11 7.92
CA VAL A 589 11.36 19.34 8.41
C VAL A 589 11.86 17.94 8.77
N TYR A 590 11.88 17.61 10.07
CA TYR A 590 12.16 16.23 10.49
C TYR A 590 10.86 15.44 10.50
N PHE A 591 10.85 14.31 9.81
CA PHE A 591 9.67 13.46 9.64
C PHE A 591 9.87 12.10 10.34
N ALA A 592 9.28 11.92 11.51
CA ALA A 592 9.21 10.62 12.18
C ALA A 592 7.93 9.90 11.75
N GLY A 593 8.00 9.23 10.61
CA GLY A 593 6.88 8.48 10.02
C GLY A 593 7.39 7.41 9.05
N ARG A 594 6.49 6.60 8.54
CA ARG A 594 6.83 5.56 7.56
C ARG A 594 7.15 6.14 6.18
N GLY A 595 8.06 5.51 5.46
CA GLY A 595 8.38 5.87 4.08
C GLY A 595 7.19 5.75 3.13
N THR A 596 6.21 4.91 3.45
CA THR A 596 4.94 4.79 2.71
C THR A 596 4.01 6.00 2.89
N THR A 597 4.14 6.76 3.97
CA THR A 597 3.37 7.99 4.23
C THR A 597 4.11 9.26 3.82
N LEU A 598 5.44 9.19 3.69
CA LEU A 598 6.29 10.32 3.27
C LEU A 598 5.88 10.97 1.94
N PRO A 599 5.41 10.24 0.89
CA PRO A 599 4.91 10.84 -0.34
C PRO A 599 3.80 11.88 -0.14
N GLN A 600 2.93 11.67 0.84
CA GLN A 600 1.87 12.61 1.17
C GLN A 600 2.46 13.92 1.70
N LEU A 601 3.40 13.84 2.65
CA LEU A 601 4.10 15.01 3.16
C LEU A 601 4.85 15.76 2.05
N LEU A 602 5.60 15.04 1.20
CA LEU A 602 6.34 15.64 0.08
C LEU A 602 5.40 16.36 -0.90
N THR A 603 4.24 15.77 -1.20
CA THR A 603 3.22 16.38 -2.05
C THR A 603 2.69 17.68 -1.45
N PHE A 604 2.37 17.69 -0.15
CA PHE A 604 1.92 18.89 0.55
C PHE A 604 2.99 19.97 0.60
N LEU A 605 4.23 19.61 0.94
CA LEU A 605 5.34 20.55 0.96
C LEU A 605 5.63 21.12 -0.42
N ALA A 606 5.54 20.31 -1.48
CA ALA A 606 5.71 20.78 -2.86
C ALA A 606 4.61 21.73 -3.33
N ALA A 607 3.41 21.63 -2.77
CA ALA A 607 2.27 22.49 -3.08
C ALA A 607 2.22 23.78 -2.23
N ARG A 608 3.13 23.96 -1.25
CA ARG A 608 3.12 25.12 -0.36
C ARG A 608 3.26 26.45 -1.12
N PRO A 609 2.58 27.55 -0.71
CA PRO A 609 2.70 28.85 -1.35
C PRO A 609 4.13 29.42 -1.30
N CYS A 610 4.87 29.15 -0.21
CA CYS A 610 6.21 29.68 0.06
C CYS A 610 7.33 28.80 -0.54
N ARG A 611 7.20 28.33 -1.78
CA ARG A 611 8.15 27.40 -2.44
C ARG A 611 9.54 28.00 -2.72
N SER A 612 9.67 29.33 -2.74
CA SER A 612 10.96 30.00 -2.85
C SER A 612 11.87 29.75 -1.65
N HIS A 613 11.30 29.43 -0.49
CA HIS A 613 12.05 28.97 0.66
C HIS A 613 12.32 27.47 0.51
N ARG A 614 13.61 27.11 0.29
CA ARG A 614 14.01 25.71 0.20
C ARG A 614 13.96 25.05 1.58
N ILE A 615 13.64 23.76 1.61
CA ILE A 615 13.47 23.00 2.84
C ILE A 615 14.20 21.66 2.69
N THR A 616 15.00 21.31 3.68
CA THR A 616 15.51 19.94 3.83
C THR A 616 14.49 19.10 4.59
N VAL A 617 14.00 18.00 4.01
CA VAL A 617 13.24 16.97 4.73
C VAL A 617 14.24 15.91 5.18
N MET A 618 14.29 15.64 6.50
CA MET A 618 15.13 14.61 7.09
C MET A 618 14.26 13.55 7.78
N SER A 619 14.54 12.26 7.59
CA SER A 619 13.77 11.17 8.18
C SER A 619 14.68 9.96 8.53
N GLY A 620 14.09 8.86 9.00
CA GLY A 620 14.79 7.61 9.30
C GLY A 620 14.87 6.65 8.10
N ASP A 621 15.35 5.44 8.38
CA ASP A 621 15.68 4.41 7.38
C ASP A 621 14.51 3.95 6.51
N ASP A 622 13.29 3.99 7.02
CA ASP A 622 12.11 3.57 6.26
C ASP A 622 11.80 4.50 5.05
N THR A 623 12.47 5.67 4.97
CA THR A 623 12.40 6.59 3.83
C THR A 623 12.73 5.93 2.50
N MET A 624 13.55 4.89 2.48
CA MET A 624 13.86 4.11 1.27
C MET A 624 12.60 3.59 0.58
N MET A 625 11.51 3.36 1.31
CA MET A 625 10.22 2.87 0.78
C MET A 625 9.49 3.92 -0.06
N VAL A 626 9.87 5.21 -0.02
CA VAL A 626 9.24 6.28 -0.81
C VAL A 626 9.27 5.99 -2.31
N ARG A 627 10.31 5.34 -2.79
CA ARG A 627 10.50 4.98 -4.21
C ARG A 627 9.58 3.86 -4.69
N HIS A 628 9.06 3.08 -3.76
CA HIS A 628 8.25 1.89 -4.01
C HIS A 628 6.78 2.07 -3.59
N THR A 629 6.41 3.28 -3.16
CA THR A 629 5.04 3.56 -2.71
C THR A 629 4.10 3.64 -3.89
N ASN A 630 3.04 2.83 -3.87
CA ASN A 630 2.01 2.83 -4.90
C ASN A 630 1.36 4.22 -5.06
N GLY A 631 1.21 4.66 -6.30
CA GLY A 631 0.59 5.96 -6.62
C GLY A 631 1.51 7.18 -6.51
N PHE A 632 2.79 6.99 -6.11
CA PHE A 632 3.80 8.05 -6.09
C PHE A 632 5.00 7.63 -6.96
N GLY A 633 4.98 8.06 -8.21
CA GLY A 633 5.98 7.64 -9.19
C GLY A 633 7.21 8.56 -9.24
N ALA A 634 8.20 8.17 -10.06
CA ALA A 634 9.42 8.94 -10.26
C ALA A 634 9.15 10.40 -10.71
N ARG A 635 8.07 10.64 -11.47
CA ARG A 635 7.68 12.00 -11.90
C ARG A 635 7.19 12.86 -10.72
N ASP A 636 6.49 12.27 -9.77
CA ASP A 636 5.97 13.00 -8.60
C ASP A 636 7.11 13.31 -7.63
N LEU A 637 8.02 12.37 -7.43
CA LEU A 637 9.25 12.57 -6.68
C LEU A 637 10.11 13.68 -7.32
N ALA A 638 10.36 13.62 -8.62
CA ALA A 638 11.12 14.64 -9.35
C ALA A 638 10.47 16.04 -9.24
N ARG A 639 9.13 16.08 -9.28
CA ARG A 639 8.40 17.35 -9.10
C ARG A 639 8.53 17.88 -7.68
N ALA A 640 8.41 17.03 -6.67
CA ALA A 640 8.53 17.42 -5.27
C ALA A 640 9.93 17.94 -4.95
N LEU A 641 10.96 17.20 -5.33
CA LEU A 641 12.36 17.55 -5.03
C LEU A 641 12.87 18.71 -5.91
N GLY A 642 12.50 18.76 -7.19
CA GLY A 642 12.92 19.82 -8.11
C GLY A 642 12.11 21.10 -7.93
N LYS A 643 10.90 21.15 -8.53
CA LYS A 643 10.05 22.36 -8.52
C LYS A 643 9.48 22.69 -7.14
N GLY A 644 9.35 21.69 -6.26
CA GLY A 644 8.90 21.87 -4.89
C GLY A 644 9.93 22.51 -3.94
N GLY A 645 11.21 22.62 -4.35
CA GLY A 645 12.29 23.19 -3.53
C GLY A 645 12.56 22.36 -2.26
N ILE A 646 12.55 21.03 -2.38
CA ILE A 646 12.78 20.10 -1.28
C ILE A 646 14.09 19.34 -1.52
N ASP A 647 14.95 19.27 -0.49
CA ASP A 647 16.07 18.35 -0.40
C ASP A 647 15.72 17.21 0.54
N LEU A 648 15.74 15.96 0.07
CA LEU A 648 15.32 14.80 0.85
C LEU A 648 16.50 13.99 1.34
N LEU A 649 16.70 13.99 2.66
CA LEU A 649 17.75 13.27 3.37
C LEU A 649 17.16 12.22 4.31
N TYR A 650 17.93 11.18 4.61
CA TYR A 650 17.54 10.19 5.62
C TYR A 650 18.74 9.42 6.17
N THR A 651 18.59 8.87 7.37
CA THR A 651 19.53 7.89 7.93
C THR A 651 19.22 6.52 7.36
N GLY A 652 20.15 5.92 6.64
CA GLY A 652 19.99 4.59 6.05
C GLY A 652 20.60 3.49 6.91
N LEU A 653 20.21 2.22 6.65
CA LEU A 653 20.77 1.05 7.33
C LEU A 653 22.08 0.59 6.67
N ALA A 654 22.15 0.60 5.34
CA ALA A 654 23.33 0.31 4.54
C ALA A 654 23.15 0.92 3.14
N HIS A 655 24.27 1.20 2.47
CA HIS A 655 24.24 1.68 1.07
C HIS A 655 25.63 1.50 0.42
N PRO A 656 25.74 1.06 -0.85
CA PRO A 656 27.00 0.87 -1.54
C PRO A 656 27.88 2.13 -1.61
N GLY A 657 27.24 3.31 -1.72
CA GLY A 657 27.94 4.59 -1.71
C GLY A 657 28.70 4.87 -0.40
N ALA A 658 28.23 4.35 0.73
CA ALA A 658 28.86 4.53 2.03
C ALA A 658 30.28 3.93 2.10
N TRP A 659 30.50 2.83 1.37
CA TRP A 659 31.83 2.17 1.31
C TRP A 659 32.93 3.05 0.70
N LYS A 660 32.56 4.08 -0.07
CA LYS A 660 33.49 5.05 -0.65
C LYS A 660 33.71 6.24 0.27
N VAL A 661 32.68 6.60 1.06
CA VAL A 661 32.72 7.79 1.95
C VAL A 661 33.61 7.52 3.17
N THR A 662 33.47 6.33 3.79
CA THR A 662 34.28 5.97 4.99
C THR A 662 34.62 4.47 4.92
N PRO A 663 35.63 4.10 4.11
CA PRO A 663 35.97 2.70 3.86
C PRO A 663 36.27 1.88 5.13
N ASP A 664 36.95 2.47 6.12
CA ASP A 664 37.38 1.79 7.34
C ASP A 664 36.23 1.36 8.27
N ALA A 665 35.06 1.95 8.08
CA ALA A 665 33.84 1.58 8.81
C ALA A 665 33.25 0.24 8.35
N PHE A 666 33.80 -0.39 7.32
CA PHE A 666 33.27 -1.60 6.69
C PHE A 666 34.34 -2.68 6.54
N ALA A 667 33.90 -3.95 6.57
CA ALA A 667 34.84 -5.06 6.38
C ALA A 667 35.14 -5.29 4.88
N PRO A 668 36.38 -5.06 4.40
CA PRO A 668 36.69 -5.10 2.96
C PRO A 668 36.32 -6.43 2.29
N ASP A 669 36.62 -7.56 2.95
CA ASP A 669 36.32 -8.92 2.44
C ASP A 669 34.83 -9.21 2.30
N LEU A 670 33.98 -8.49 3.06
CA LEU A 670 32.53 -8.64 2.97
C LEU A 670 31.91 -7.65 1.98
N VAL A 671 32.55 -6.52 1.77
CA VAL A 671 32.15 -5.49 0.79
C VAL A 671 32.54 -5.90 -0.64
N ALA A 672 33.74 -6.50 -0.81
CA ALA A 672 34.28 -6.82 -2.14
C ALA A 672 33.28 -7.56 -3.05
N PRO A 673 32.56 -8.61 -2.62
CA PRO A 673 31.66 -9.36 -3.49
C PRO A 673 30.38 -8.60 -3.93
N PHE A 674 30.06 -7.51 -3.28
CA PHE A 674 29.02 -6.58 -3.73
C PHE A 674 29.56 -5.51 -4.71
N ARG A 675 30.88 -5.31 -4.75
CA ARG A 675 31.54 -4.31 -5.59
C ARG A 675 32.15 -4.87 -6.86
N ASP A 676 32.56 -6.14 -6.83
CA ASP A 676 33.23 -6.84 -7.95
C ASP A 676 32.26 -7.49 -8.95
N GLY A 677 30.96 -7.30 -8.76
CA GLY A 677 29.92 -7.84 -9.61
C GLY A 677 29.44 -9.25 -9.20
N THR A 678 30.07 -9.92 -8.23
CA THR A 678 29.66 -11.29 -7.81
C THR A 678 28.20 -11.35 -7.36
N PHE A 679 27.70 -10.31 -6.68
CA PHE A 679 26.29 -10.22 -6.32
C PHE A 679 25.41 -10.05 -7.55
N ASP A 680 25.75 -9.15 -8.47
CA ASP A 680 25.00 -8.86 -9.68
C ASP A 680 24.97 -10.06 -10.64
N ASP A 681 26.08 -10.81 -10.75
CA ASP A 681 26.11 -12.09 -11.50
C ASP A 681 25.17 -13.14 -10.89
N THR A 682 25.05 -13.12 -9.55
CA THR A 682 24.13 -14.02 -8.85
C THR A 682 22.69 -13.56 -9.01
N PHE A 683 22.44 -12.25 -8.97
CA PHE A 683 21.11 -11.62 -9.03
C PHE A 683 21.10 -10.46 -10.04
N PRO A 684 20.95 -10.73 -11.35
CA PRO A 684 21.02 -9.72 -12.42
C PRO A 684 20.03 -8.56 -12.31
N HIS A 685 18.99 -8.71 -11.48
CA HIS A 685 18.00 -7.69 -11.18
C HIS A 685 18.02 -7.28 -9.71
N GLY A 686 19.10 -7.62 -9.01
CA GLY A 686 19.30 -7.24 -7.61
C GLY A 686 19.45 -5.73 -7.48
N ASP A 687 18.98 -5.19 -6.36
CA ASP A 687 19.11 -3.77 -6.02
C ASP A 687 19.69 -3.64 -4.61
N LEU A 688 20.78 -2.94 -4.50
CA LEU A 688 21.49 -2.70 -3.23
C LEU A 688 21.22 -1.30 -2.65
N GLU A 689 20.54 -0.42 -3.39
CA GLU A 689 20.39 0.99 -3.00
C GLU A 689 19.54 1.19 -1.74
N ASP A 690 18.63 0.27 -1.42
CA ASP A 690 17.84 0.34 -0.18
C ASP A 690 18.52 -0.30 1.03
N GLY A 691 19.67 -0.96 0.81
CA GLY A 691 20.47 -1.60 1.84
C GLY A 691 19.93 -2.91 2.39
N ARG A 692 18.71 -3.35 2.06
CA ARG A 692 18.07 -4.53 2.66
C ARG A 692 18.84 -5.82 2.42
N ALA A 693 19.28 -6.06 1.18
CA ALA A 693 20.08 -7.25 0.83
C ALA A 693 21.39 -7.29 1.63
N ILE A 694 22.05 -6.15 1.80
CA ILE A 694 23.28 -6.02 2.60
C ILE A 694 23.00 -6.32 4.08
N MET A 695 21.92 -5.77 4.62
CA MET A 695 21.54 -5.98 6.03
C MET A 695 21.19 -7.44 6.32
N MET A 696 20.43 -8.08 5.44
CA MET A 696 20.05 -9.48 5.62
C MET A 696 21.24 -10.45 5.41
N HIS A 697 22.14 -10.14 4.47
CA HIS A 697 23.42 -10.84 4.35
C HIS A 697 24.18 -10.84 5.68
N ASP A 698 24.30 -9.67 6.32
CA ASP A 698 25.03 -9.56 7.59
C ASP A 698 24.29 -10.24 8.76
N ALA A 699 22.95 -10.21 8.77
CA ALA A 699 22.15 -10.93 9.77
C ALA A 699 22.39 -12.45 9.69
N LEU A 700 22.35 -13.03 8.48
CA LEU A 700 22.64 -14.45 8.28
C LEU A 700 24.09 -14.77 8.63
N LEU A 701 25.07 -13.94 8.26
CA LEU A 701 26.47 -14.16 8.64
C LEU A 701 26.70 -14.11 10.15
N THR A 702 26.00 -13.21 10.85
CA THR A 702 26.05 -13.14 12.32
C THR A 702 25.49 -14.41 12.94
N ALA A 703 24.35 -14.90 12.44
CA ALA A 703 23.77 -16.18 12.85
C ALA A 703 24.70 -17.36 12.51
N ALA A 704 25.30 -17.37 11.32
CA ALA A 704 26.26 -18.40 10.91
C ALA A 704 27.50 -18.44 11.80
N ARG A 705 27.97 -17.29 12.28
CA ARG A 705 29.04 -17.24 13.27
C ARG A 705 28.64 -17.84 14.59
N ALA A 706 27.42 -17.52 15.08
CA ALA A 706 26.90 -18.14 16.29
C ALA A 706 26.85 -19.68 16.19
N VAL A 707 26.57 -20.21 15.00
CA VAL A 707 26.63 -21.67 14.72
C VAL A 707 28.05 -22.24 14.77
N ARG A 708 29.09 -21.46 14.44
CA ARG A 708 30.46 -21.94 14.18
C ARG A 708 31.49 -21.69 15.28
N VAL A 709 31.22 -20.80 16.21
CA VAL A 709 32.15 -20.45 17.31
C VAL A 709 32.33 -21.63 18.29
N THR A 710 31.59 -22.73 18.11
CA THR A 710 31.82 -23.98 18.86
C THR A 710 32.44 -25.02 17.92
N PRO A 711 33.77 -24.97 17.65
CA PRO A 711 34.42 -25.86 16.67
C PRO A 711 34.33 -27.34 17.01
N ALA A 712 34.09 -27.68 18.28
CA ALA A 712 34.07 -29.06 18.77
C ALA A 712 32.72 -29.79 18.61
N VAL A 713 31.67 -29.13 18.09
CA VAL A 713 30.34 -29.75 17.95
C VAL A 713 30.00 -29.90 16.48
N PRO A 714 30.12 -31.09 15.90
CA PRO A 714 29.80 -31.34 14.48
C PRO A 714 28.34 -31.00 14.14
N ASN A 715 27.42 -31.13 15.10
CA ASN A 715 25.99 -30.85 14.95
C ASN A 715 25.54 -29.86 16.00
N PRO A 716 25.72 -28.54 15.77
CA PRO A 716 25.33 -27.53 16.74
C PRO A 716 23.82 -27.53 16.94
N THR A 717 23.44 -27.46 18.22
CA THR A 717 22.03 -27.35 18.66
C THR A 717 21.62 -25.90 18.84
N VAL A 718 20.33 -25.66 18.99
CA VAL A 718 19.80 -24.36 19.35
C VAL A 718 20.45 -23.79 20.62
N THR A 719 20.67 -24.63 21.63
CA THR A 719 21.30 -24.24 22.89
C THR A 719 22.74 -23.75 22.68
N ASP A 720 23.47 -24.39 21.76
CA ASP A 720 24.83 -23.99 21.42
C ASP A 720 24.84 -22.62 20.74
N VAL A 721 23.91 -22.38 19.81
CA VAL A 721 23.77 -21.09 19.13
C VAL A 721 23.38 -19.98 20.13
N TYR A 722 22.45 -20.28 21.06
CA TYR A 722 22.04 -19.33 22.09
C TYR A 722 23.18 -18.94 23.04
N ARG A 723 23.96 -19.93 23.51
CA ARG A 723 25.14 -19.68 24.34
C ARG A 723 26.21 -18.89 23.61
N THR A 724 26.42 -19.19 22.33
CA THR A 724 27.40 -18.51 21.51
C THR A 724 26.99 -17.06 21.23
N LEU A 725 25.71 -16.80 21.07
CA LEU A 725 25.21 -15.44 20.91
C LEU A 725 25.57 -14.55 22.13
N SER A 726 25.47 -15.09 23.35
CA SER A 726 25.90 -14.40 24.57
C SER A 726 27.41 -14.12 24.59
N ARG A 727 28.22 -15.01 24.00
CA ARG A 727 29.68 -14.82 23.87
C ARG A 727 30.03 -13.79 22.80
N LEU A 728 29.29 -13.76 21.66
CA LEU A 728 29.53 -12.80 20.58
C LEU A 728 29.36 -11.35 21.05
N ARG A 729 28.52 -11.09 22.06
CA ARG A 729 28.35 -9.77 22.68
C ARG A 729 29.64 -9.26 23.35
N ASN A 730 30.57 -10.15 23.71
CA ASN A 730 31.78 -9.82 24.44
C ASN A 730 33.08 -10.06 23.63
N GLN A 731 32.99 -10.43 22.36
CA GLN A 731 34.18 -10.80 21.52
C GLN A 731 34.70 -9.70 20.61
N GLY A 732 34.23 -8.46 20.79
CA GLY A 732 34.55 -7.34 19.91
C GLY A 732 33.73 -7.34 18.61
N PRO A 733 33.97 -6.34 17.73
CA PRO A 733 33.14 -6.11 16.56
C PRO A 733 33.23 -7.25 15.52
N LEU A 734 32.09 -7.75 15.07
CA LEU A 734 31.99 -8.69 13.97
C LEU A 734 32.09 -7.93 12.64
N PRO A 735 32.78 -8.45 11.62
CA PRO A 735 32.82 -7.81 10.32
C PRO A 735 31.49 -7.93 9.61
N GLY A 736 31.03 -6.84 8.99
CA GLY A 736 29.83 -6.73 8.16
C GLY A 736 30.05 -5.87 6.93
N ALA A 737 29.28 -6.12 5.88
CA ALA A 737 29.21 -5.26 4.70
C ALA A 737 28.41 -3.99 4.99
N SER A 738 27.50 -4.03 5.96
CA SER A 738 26.74 -2.89 6.50
C SER A 738 27.50 -2.08 7.56
N GLY A 739 28.78 -2.40 7.82
CA GLY A 739 29.63 -1.86 8.87
C GLY A 739 29.93 -2.89 9.96
N TRP A 740 30.92 -2.61 10.81
CA TRP A 740 31.27 -3.45 11.95
C TRP A 740 30.11 -3.57 12.93
N ILE A 741 29.90 -4.76 13.49
CA ILE A 741 28.76 -5.10 14.34
C ILE A 741 29.29 -5.49 15.72
N ALA A 742 29.31 -4.55 16.66
CA ALA A 742 29.60 -4.79 18.05
C ALA A 742 28.29 -4.96 18.81
N LEU A 743 27.90 -6.20 19.15
CA LEU A 743 26.63 -6.45 19.81
C LEU A 743 26.70 -6.04 21.27
N GLY A 744 25.88 -5.05 21.66
CA GLY A 744 25.69 -4.61 23.03
C GLY A 744 24.93 -5.63 23.89
N SER A 745 24.77 -5.31 25.16
CA SER A 745 24.07 -6.16 26.14
C SER A 745 22.59 -6.34 25.79
N ASP A 746 21.98 -5.37 25.12
CA ASP A 746 20.60 -5.37 24.64
C ASP A 746 20.41 -6.05 23.27
N GLY A 747 21.50 -6.58 22.68
CA GLY A 747 21.50 -7.21 21.35
C GLY A 747 21.46 -6.24 20.19
N ALA A 748 21.52 -4.93 20.39
CA ALA A 748 21.71 -3.93 19.35
C ALA A 748 23.21 -3.74 19.04
N PRO A 749 23.61 -3.30 17.83
CA PRO A 749 24.99 -2.99 17.53
C PRO A 749 25.36 -1.60 18.07
N GLU A 750 26.46 -1.51 18.82
CA GLU A 750 27.05 -0.27 19.33
C GLU A 750 28.00 0.33 18.27
N GLY A 751 28.05 1.67 18.18
CA GLY A 751 28.94 2.38 17.26
C GLY A 751 28.75 2.05 15.78
N LYS A 752 27.59 1.54 15.39
CA LYS A 752 27.25 1.09 14.03
C LYS A 752 27.40 2.22 13.01
N ALA A 753 27.99 1.92 11.86
CA ALA A 753 28.01 2.83 10.72
C ALA A 753 26.59 3.12 10.24
N ILE A 754 26.21 4.40 10.20
CA ILE A 754 24.92 4.90 9.75
C ILE A 754 25.16 5.85 8.58
N PRO A 755 24.86 5.45 7.34
CA PRO A 755 24.96 6.36 6.21
C PRO A 755 23.87 7.42 6.24
N VAL A 756 24.22 8.67 5.99
CA VAL A 756 23.27 9.74 5.67
C VAL A 756 23.15 9.79 4.16
N LEU A 757 21.93 9.64 3.70
CA LEU A 757 21.61 9.43 2.30
C LEU A 757 20.76 10.57 1.77
N ARG A 758 20.97 10.93 0.50
CA ARG A 758 20.17 11.90 -0.26
C ARG A 758 19.46 11.21 -1.40
N ILE A 759 18.16 11.44 -1.55
CA ILE A 759 17.39 11.05 -2.74
C ILE A 759 17.38 12.22 -3.72
N THR A 760 17.89 11.98 -4.92
CA THR A 760 17.96 12.98 -6.00
C THR A 760 16.65 13.01 -6.81
N PRO A 761 16.37 14.10 -7.57
CA PRO A 761 15.14 14.21 -8.36
C PRO A 761 14.91 13.11 -9.40
N ASP A 762 15.98 12.45 -9.86
CA ASP A 762 15.91 11.28 -10.74
C ASP A 762 15.65 9.96 -9.99
N GLY A 763 15.47 10.05 -8.66
CA GLY A 763 15.14 8.93 -7.79
C GLY A 763 16.35 8.10 -7.35
N ARG A 764 17.56 8.46 -7.73
CA ARG A 764 18.77 7.78 -7.25
C ARG A 764 19.08 8.16 -5.80
N THR A 765 19.71 7.24 -5.09
CA THR A 765 20.18 7.47 -3.72
C THR A 765 21.71 7.66 -3.73
N THR A 766 22.19 8.62 -2.96
CA THR A 766 23.64 8.89 -2.81
C THR A 766 24.00 9.03 -1.34
N ALA A 767 25.10 8.39 -0.92
CA ALA A 767 25.64 8.58 0.42
C ALA A 767 26.42 9.90 0.47
N ILE A 768 26.04 10.78 1.40
CA ILE A 768 26.66 12.10 1.58
C ILE A 768 27.53 12.15 2.84
N ALA A 769 27.28 11.28 3.80
CA ALA A 769 28.07 11.12 5.01
C ALA A 769 27.93 9.70 5.56
N VAL A 770 28.85 9.27 6.41
CA VAL A 770 28.73 8.10 7.28
C VAL A 770 29.10 8.53 8.68
N THR A 771 28.26 8.21 9.64
CA THR A 771 28.43 8.57 11.06
C THR A 771 28.01 7.41 11.96
N SER A 772 28.01 7.60 13.27
CA SER A 772 27.41 6.70 14.26
C SER A 772 26.68 7.54 15.31
N ALA A 773 26.08 6.90 16.29
CA ALA A 773 25.50 7.59 17.44
C ALA A 773 26.52 8.51 18.15
N GLU A 774 27.78 8.08 18.23
CA GLU A 774 28.88 8.81 18.87
C GLU A 774 29.66 9.71 17.90
N GLY A 775 29.42 9.61 16.60
CA GLY A 775 30.04 10.40 15.55
C GLY A 775 31.02 9.60 14.70
N THR A 776 31.93 8.85 15.31
CA THR A 776 32.87 7.99 14.58
C THR A 776 32.35 6.56 14.56
N PRO A 777 32.12 5.96 13.37
CA PRO A 777 31.72 4.56 13.29
C PRO A 777 32.79 3.61 13.84
N GLN A 778 32.36 2.46 14.36
CA GLN A 778 33.26 1.38 14.76
C GLN A 778 34.18 0.99 13.59
N ALA A 779 35.46 0.77 13.87
CA ALA A 779 36.47 0.33 12.89
C ALA A 779 37.16 -0.94 13.38
N LYS A 780 37.90 -1.60 12.47
CA LYS A 780 38.71 -2.78 12.80
C LYS A 780 39.73 -2.42 13.89
N GLY A 781 39.65 -3.05 15.06
CA GLY A 781 40.65 -2.90 16.12
C GLY A 781 40.30 -1.86 17.22
N ALA A 782 39.14 -1.23 17.19
CA ALA A 782 38.72 -0.29 18.25
C ALA A 782 38.25 -0.97 19.56
N GLY A 783 38.37 -2.29 19.68
CA GLY A 783 37.96 -3.10 20.82
C GLY A 783 39.11 -3.84 21.49
N GLY A 784 40.12 -3.13 21.96
CA GLY A 784 41.27 -3.77 22.64
C GLY A 784 41.98 -2.83 23.57
N GLY A 785 41.28 -2.33 24.59
CA GLY A 785 41.85 -1.49 25.63
C GLY A 785 40.99 -1.54 26.90
N ASN A 786 41.11 -2.54 27.65
CA ASN A 786 41.24 -2.84 29.07
C ASN A 786 40.64 -4.18 29.41
#